data_9094a9bf1ea74880cfe3cdfb6ca344d3
#
_entry.id   9094a9bf1ea74880cfe3cdfb6ca344d3
#
_cell.length_a   1.000
_cell.length_b   1.000
_cell.length_c   1.000
_cell.angle_alpha   90.00
_cell.angle_beta   90.00
_cell.angle_gamma   90.00
#
_symmetry.space_group_name_H-M   'P 1'
#
loop_
_entity.id
_entity.type
_entity.pdbx_description
1 polymer ?
#
loop_
_entity_poly.entity_id
_entity_poly.type
_entity_poly.pdbx_seq_one_letter_code
_entity_poly.pdbx_strand_id
1 'polypeptide(L)'
;MAQRLAGAASQYLRQHAHQLVDWFPYGDEAFEQARLRDVPVMLSIGYAACHWCHVMSHESFDDPQIAQMLNENFVAIKVDREEQPLVDDTYMMATQALTGTGGWPMTIFTLPDGRTIHAGTYYPKEPRGRTPGFSQVLQAVHEAWETRRAGLEEQAKMLADHMAELGGRQSALLTLDSTQPAHTALAAATKHWIASTKDEGGLTPAPKFPPTWALETLWHSVFTLPNTAQDAFDALATTVEAMFLGGLHDHIDGGFARYCVDEHWAVPHFEKMLYDNAGLLSLAARSSVLASEIASHPERESAQRAQQLADLSSRSARGIISFLREELLVETGTQQAFAASLDADSTRDGVQVEGAYYSYNRDDIAQAMGSLTAKMPEGLLRFAPIAEDPECYCFSLARMPDPQEQVVVDELLANLRKQRSSRIRPTRDEKVIAGWNGLAIEALCDAAMLLDEPSALELATSVATSLWDSHWDETKNRLGRVSFAGQPATGNEGTLQDYAALAVAFLSLKQATGETIWEQRASLLLERAKDFIDPVTGAPRDAVEVDARISAQRSDVAAVSVLDDALPAAGALYAKALAMRAMAGMAEGNYGESHAQELETARKLSSHAVALASEAATQVATALEVQVMISSAVHYLSLSSWDSSEAQRVRKLGWALGMNVKYSPELSGDAETLKIQPCREELCQMPVKGIENLLELLQKNDISSGE
;
A
#
# COMPACT_ATOMS: atom_id res chain seq x y z
N MET A 1 2.77 31.06 24.31
CA MET A 1 2.13 30.24 23.27
C MET A 1 1.72 28.93 23.91
N ALA A 2 0.51 28.48 23.68
CA ALA A 2 0.08 27.17 24.18
C ALA A 2 0.78 26.10 23.35
N GLN A 3 1.52 25.20 23.99
CA GLN A 3 2.15 24.06 23.30
C GLN A 3 1.09 22.95 23.04
N ARG A 4 0.05 23.27 22.24
CA ARG A 4 -1.09 22.36 22.02
C ARG A 4 -0.66 21.05 21.38
N LEU A 5 0.40 21.07 20.55
CA LEU A 5 0.88 19.86 19.87
C LEU A 5 1.83 19.01 20.70
N ALA A 6 2.33 19.49 21.84
CA ALA A 6 3.29 18.73 22.64
C ALA A 6 2.73 17.41 23.23
N GLY A 7 1.42 17.38 23.48
CA GLY A 7 0.72 16.19 23.95
C GLY A 7 0.05 15.37 22.84
N ALA A 8 0.26 15.72 21.57
CA ALA A 8 -0.33 14.98 20.46
C ALA A 8 0.26 13.57 20.37
N ALA A 9 -0.58 12.60 19.98
CA ALA A 9 -0.14 11.24 19.71
C ALA A 9 0.79 11.19 18.48
N SER A 10 0.48 11.95 17.43
CA SER A 10 1.30 12.04 16.22
C SER A 10 2.70 12.58 16.48
N GLN A 11 3.71 11.85 16.04
CA GLN A 11 5.09 12.32 16.02
C GLN A 11 5.25 13.54 15.12
N TYR A 12 4.60 13.55 13.96
CA TYR A 12 4.58 14.69 13.05
C TYR A 12 4.07 15.96 13.71
N LEU A 13 2.98 15.89 14.46
CA LEU A 13 2.46 17.04 15.22
C LEU A 13 3.46 17.49 16.31
N ARG A 14 4.03 16.57 17.07
CA ARG A 14 5.01 16.88 18.13
C ARG A 14 6.28 17.55 17.59
N GLN A 15 6.74 17.21 16.40
CA GLN A 15 7.89 17.85 15.74
C GLN A 15 7.70 19.37 15.58
N HIS A 16 6.44 19.83 15.48
CA HIS A 16 6.09 21.24 15.33
C HIS A 16 5.72 21.97 16.66
N ALA A 17 5.73 21.24 17.78
CA ALA A 17 5.26 21.78 19.08
C ALA A 17 6.08 22.96 19.61
N HIS A 18 7.34 23.08 19.22
CA HIS A 18 8.27 24.09 19.72
C HIS A 18 8.47 25.28 18.77
N GLN A 19 7.77 25.28 17.62
CA GLN A 19 7.86 26.36 16.65
C GLN A 19 7.20 27.65 17.14
N LEU A 20 7.55 28.76 16.51
CA LEU A 20 6.98 30.07 16.84
C LEU A 20 5.53 30.24 16.33
N VAL A 21 5.09 29.41 15.41
CA VAL A 21 3.69 29.34 14.95
C VAL A 21 2.83 28.76 16.06
N ASP A 22 1.69 29.40 16.35
CA ASP A 22 0.70 28.92 17.35
C ASP A 22 -0.20 27.84 16.71
N TRP A 23 0.37 26.67 16.54
CA TRP A 23 -0.29 25.55 15.90
C TRP A 23 -1.45 24.97 16.71
N PHE A 24 -2.54 24.70 16.03
CA PHE A 24 -3.66 23.90 16.52
C PHE A 24 -3.64 22.48 15.89
N PRO A 25 -4.06 21.45 16.60
CA PRO A 25 -4.48 20.21 15.97
C PRO A 25 -5.81 20.46 15.21
N TYR A 26 -6.11 19.59 14.23
CA TYR A 26 -7.39 19.65 13.53
C TYR A 26 -8.55 19.32 14.51
N GLY A 27 -9.54 20.19 14.59
CA GLY A 27 -10.67 20.01 15.50
C GLY A 27 -11.43 21.32 15.76
N ASP A 28 -12.50 21.20 16.55
CA ASP A 28 -13.48 22.28 16.79
C ASP A 28 -12.86 23.55 17.37
N GLU A 29 -11.89 23.41 18.29
CA GLU A 29 -11.21 24.55 18.93
C GLU A 29 -10.57 25.50 17.90
N ALA A 30 -9.87 24.94 16.92
CA ALA A 30 -9.20 25.72 15.90
C ALA A 30 -10.17 26.55 15.03
N PHE A 31 -11.21 25.89 14.53
CA PHE A 31 -12.20 26.56 13.68
C PHE A 31 -13.07 27.56 14.45
N GLU A 32 -13.35 27.30 15.74
CA GLU A 32 -14.04 28.26 16.60
C GLU A 32 -13.16 29.50 16.84
N GLN A 33 -11.86 29.33 17.06
CA GLN A 33 -10.93 30.45 17.16
C GLN A 33 -10.89 31.29 15.88
N ALA A 34 -10.94 30.63 14.70
CA ALA A 34 -10.99 31.36 13.42
C ALA A 34 -12.29 32.19 13.29
N ARG A 35 -13.42 31.64 13.72
CA ARG A 35 -14.70 32.38 13.75
C ARG A 35 -14.68 33.58 14.73
N LEU A 36 -14.17 33.36 15.93
CA LEU A 36 -14.09 34.40 16.96
C LEU A 36 -13.15 35.57 16.57
N ARG A 37 -12.06 35.23 15.90
CA ARG A 37 -11.08 36.21 15.43
C ARG A 37 -11.42 36.85 14.07
N ASP A 38 -12.41 36.29 13.36
CA ASP A 38 -12.77 36.61 11.98
C ASP A 38 -11.56 36.57 11.03
N VAL A 39 -10.81 35.47 11.06
CA VAL A 39 -9.63 35.26 10.20
C VAL A 39 -9.77 33.93 9.44
N PRO A 40 -9.10 33.79 8.28
CA PRO A 40 -9.05 32.53 7.56
C PRO A 40 -8.24 31.47 8.33
N VAL A 41 -8.53 30.21 8.04
CA VAL A 41 -7.75 29.05 8.53
C VAL A 41 -6.66 28.71 7.53
N MET A 42 -5.45 28.38 8.00
CA MET A 42 -4.41 27.78 7.20
C MET A 42 -4.13 26.35 7.71
N LEU A 43 -4.40 25.35 6.86
CA LEU A 43 -4.03 23.96 7.15
C LEU A 43 -2.70 23.63 6.49
N SER A 44 -1.79 23.03 7.27
CA SER A 44 -0.57 22.42 6.76
C SER A 44 -0.68 20.91 6.98
N ILE A 45 -0.84 20.17 5.89
CA ILE A 45 -1.07 18.72 5.90
C ILE A 45 0.20 17.99 5.42
N GLY A 46 0.62 16.98 6.14
CA GLY A 46 1.81 16.19 5.83
C GLY A 46 1.91 14.94 6.70
N TYR A 47 3.08 14.36 6.79
CA TYR A 47 3.39 13.17 7.60
C TYR A 47 4.86 13.15 8.03
N ALA A 48 5.21 12.29 8.98
CA ALA A 48 6.50 12.33 9.67
C ALA A 48 7.70 12.01 8.76
N ALA A 49 7.56 11.10 7.80
CA ALA A 49 8.64 10.70 6.88
C ALA A 49 8.80 11.62 5.65
N CYS A 50 8.02 12.69 5.55
CA CYS A 50 7.93 13.56 4.38
C CYS A 50 9.10 14.55 4.31
N HIS A 51 10.07 14.34 3.44
CA HIS A 51 11.22 15.24 3.22
C HIS A 51 10.80 16.71 2.99
N TRP A 52 9.93 16.98 2.01
CA TRP A 52 9.51 18.35 1.70
C TRP A 52 8.71 19.03 2.83
N CYS A 53 8.10 18.24 3.72
CA CYS A 53 7.47 18.75 4.93
C CYS A 53 8.54 19.27 5.93
N HIS A 54 9.66 18.55 6.06
CA HIS A 54 10.81 18.98 6.87
C HIS A 54 11.45 20.23 6.28
N VAL A 55 11.67 20.28 4.96
CA VAL A 55 12.21 21.46 4.27
C VAL A 55 11.33 22.67 4.55
N MET A 56 10.01 22.59 4.36
CA MET A 56 9.11 23.72 4.62
C MET A 56 9.06 24.10 6.10
N SER A 57 9.19 23.13 7.00
CA SER A 57 9.27 23.35 8.46
C SER A 57 10.44 24.28 8.80
N HIS A 58 11.64 23.94 8.33
CA HIS A 58 12.85 24.69 8.66
C HIS A 58 12.97 26.02 7.89
N GLU A 59 12.59 26.03 6.61
CA GLU A 59 12.70 27.25 5.80
C GLU A 59 11.64 28.29 6.17
N SER A 60 10.39 27.87 6.41
CA SER A 60 9.25 28.77 6.51
C SER A 60 8.67 28.85 7.94
N PHE A 61 8.39 27.72 8.61
CA PHE A 61 7.70 27.76 9.90
C PHE A 61 8.61 28.14 11.08
N ASP A 62 9.92 27.97 10.97
CA ASP A 62 10.91 28.43 11.95
C ASP A 62 11.27 29.92 11.76
N ASP A 63 10.81 30.57 10.68
CA ASP A 63 11.06 32.00 10.45
C ASP A 63 10.15 32.88 11.33
N PRO A 64 10.74 33.82 12.13
CA PRO A 64 9.95 34.63 13.04
C PRO A 64 8.94 35.55 12.34
N GLN A 65 9.24 36.06 11.12
CA GLN A 65 8.36 36.97 10.40
C GLN A 65 7.15 36.20 9.83
N ILE A 66 7.39 35.02 9.25
CA ILE A 66 6.33 34.14 8.78
C ILE A 66 5.45 33.69 9.95
N ALA A 67 6.06 33.28 11.06
CA ALA A 67 5.31 32.89 12.26
C ALA A 67 4.44 34.06 12.81
N GLN A 68 4.97 35.26 12.81
CA GLN A 68 4.19 36.43 13.21
C GLN A 68 2.99 36.68 12.28
N MET A 69 3.19 36.63 10.95
CA MET A 69 2.10 36.81 9.97
C MET A 69 1.02 35.76 10.16
N LEU A 70 1.40 34.48 10.37
CA LEU A 70 0.47 33.38 10.62
C LEU A 70 -0.32 33.61 11.91
N ASN A 71 0.34 33.92 13.01
CA ASN A 71 -0.31 34.07 14.31
C ASN A 71 -1.25 35.31 14.35
N GLU A 72 -0.92 36.39 13.64
CA GLU A 72 -1.74 37.58 13.61
C GLU A 72 -2.96 37.45 12.69
N ASN A 73 -2.80 36.87 11.51
CA ASN A 73 -3.78 36.95 10.43
C ASN A 73 -4.50 35.61 10.12
N PHE A 74 -4.10 34.51 10.74
CA PHE A 74 -4.66 33.20 10.49
C PHE A 74 -4.87 32.41 11.79
N VAL A 75 -5.64 31.31 11.70
CA VAL A 75 -5.51 30.19 12.63
C VAL A 75 -4.79 29.07 11.89
N ALA A 76 -3.60 28.72 12.37
CA ALA A 76 -2.75 27.71 11.76
C ALA A 76 -3.06 26.33 12.35
N ILE A 77 -3.45 25.39 11.49
CA ILE A 77 -3.75 23.99 11.86
C ILE A 77 -2.71 23.07 11.24
N LYS A 78 -2.16 22.18 12.06
CA LYS A 78 -1.28 21.10 11.61
C LYS A 78 -2.07 19.81 11.52
N VAL A 79 -1.97 19.08 10.40
CA VAL A 79 -2.71 17.83 10.14
C VAL A 79 -1.72 16.73 9.77
N ASP A 80 -1.78 15.64 10.51
CA ASP A 80 -1.14 14.38 10.14
C ASP A 80 -2.09 13.61 9.22
N ARG A 81 -1.73 13.45 7.94
CA ARG A 81 -2.54 12.76 6.94
C ARG A 81 -2.81 11.28 7.28
N GLU A 82 -1.91 10.68 8.02
CA GLU A 82 -2.00 9.27 8.38
C GLU A 82 -2.98 9.03 9.53
N GLU A 83 -3.12 10.03 10.44
CA GLU A 83 -4.17 10.01 11.46
C GLU A 83 -5.53 10.49 10.93
N GLN A 84 -5.53 11.39 9.93
CA GLN A 84 -6.70 12.08 9.41
C GLN A 84 -6.84 11.89 7.88
N PRO A 85 -6.94 10.63 7.36
CA PRO A 85 -6.93 10.37 5.92
C PRO A 85 -8.10 11.06 5.19
N LEU A 86 -9.29 11.12 5.79
CA LEU A 86 -10.44 11.79 5.16
C LEU A 86 -10.24 13.30 4.99
N VAL A 87 -9.53 13.94 5.95
CA VAL A 87 -9.14 15.35 5.85
C VAL A 87 -8.13 15.52 4.71
N ASP A 88 -7.10 14.65 4.67
CA ASP A 88 -6.09 14.64 3.61
C ASP A 88 -6.72 14.51 2.23
N ASP A 89 -7.51 13.46 2.00
CA ASP A 89 -8.15 13.17 0.71
C ASP A 89 -9.04 14.32 0.25
N THR A 90 -9.82 14.90 1.16
CA THR A 90 -10.73 16.00 0.84
C THR A 90 -9.96 17.22 0.35
N TYR A 91 -8.89 17.60 1.04
CA TYR A 91 -8.11 18.77 0.66
C TYR A 91 -7.12 18.47 -0.47
N MET A 92 -6.72 17.20 -0.68
CA MET A 92 -5.98 16.78 -1.86
C MET A 92 -6.82 16.97 -3.13
N MET A 93 -8.08 16.55 -3.12
CA MET A 93 -9.01 16.80 -4.23
C MET A 93 -9.17 18.30 -4.52
N ALA A 94 -9.31 19.13 -3.48
CA ALA A 94 -9.38 20.58 -3.63
C ALA A 94 -8.09 21.17 -4.22
N THR A 95 -6.93 20.66 -3.77
CA THR A 95 -5.62 21.09 -4.28
C THR A 95 -5.48 20.73 -5.76
N GLN A 96 -5.78 19.50 -6.14
CA GLN A 96 -5.74 19.05 -7.53
C GLN A 96 -6.71 19.83 -8.44
N ALA A 97 -7.92 20.11 -7.95
CA ALA A 97 -8.90 20.91 -8.69
C ALA A 97 -8.42 22.34 -8.95
N LEU A 98 -7.68 22.95 -8.01
CA LEU A 98 -7.18 24.32 -8.12
C LEU A 98 -5.84 24.43 -8.86
N THR A 99 -4.94 23.47 -8.70
CA THR A 99 -3.55 23.57 -9.17
C THR A 99 -3.24 22.63 -10.33
N GLY A 100 -4.07 21.63 -10.57
CA GLY A 100 -3.81 20.55 -11.52
C GLY A 100 -2.85 19.47 -11.03
N THR A 101 -2.27 19.61 -9.83
CA THR A 101 -1.32 18.69 -9.22
C THR A 101 -1.60 18.53 -7.72
N GLY A 102 -1.10 17.45 -7.11
CA GLY A 102 -1.16 17.23 -5.68
C GLY A 102 0.19 16.79 -5.13
N GLY A 103 0.32 16.68 -3.82
CA GLY A 103 1.52 16.24 -3.11
C GLY A 103 1.67 16.89 -1.74
N TRP A 104 2.58 16.40 -0.94
CA TRP A 104 2.86 16.90 0.40
C TRP A 104 4.22 17.62 0.46
N PRO A 105 4.32 18.67 1.33
CA PRO A 105 3.25 19.21 2.19
C PRO A 105 2.13 19.86 1.37
N MET A 106 0.87 19.76 1.85
CA MET A 106 -0.21 20.60 1.35
C MET A 106 -0.38 21.83 2.22
N THR A 107 -0.58 22.97 1.57
CA THR A 107 -0.86 24.25 2.24
C THR A 107 -2.20 24.77 1.74
N ILE A 108 -3.20 24.73 2.62
CA ILE A 108 -4.60 25.01 2.29
C ILE A 108 -5.08 26.21 3.09
N PHE A 109 -5.77 27.13 2.45
CA PHE A 109 -6.47 28.23 3.12
C PHE A 109 -7.96 28.03 2.98
N THR A 110 -8.69 28.15 4.10
CA THR A 110 -10.14 27.90 4.14
C THR A 110 -10.88 29.04 4.84
N LEU A 111 -12.17 29.12 4.56
CA LEU A 111 -13.13 29.81 5.42
C LEU A 111 -13.21 29.10 6.79
N PRO A 112 -13.72 29.75 7.85
CA PRO A 112 -13.91 29.14 9.15
C PRO A 112 -14.92 27.97 9.18
N ASP A 113 -15.62 27.72 8.08
CA ASP A 113 -16.50 26.54 7.90
C ASP A 113 -15.81 25.36 7.18
N GLY A 114 -14.53 25.50 6.80
CA GLY A 114 -13.72 24.47 6.17
C GLY A 114 -13.67 24.55 4.63
N ARG A 115 -14.48 25.39 3.97
CA ARG A 115 -14.45 25.51 2.51
C ARG A 115 -13.17 26.19 2.01
N THR A 116 -12.52 25.61 1.02
CA THR A 116 -11.22 26.06 0.49
C THR A 116 -11.35 27.33 -0.32
N ILE A 117 -10.48 28.31 -0.03
CA ILE A 117 -10.33 29.56 -0.77
C ILE A 117 -9.05 29.62 -1.60
N HIS A 118 -8.00 28.92 -1.17
CA HIS A 118 -6.73 28.77 -1.90
C HIS A 118 -6.02 27.48 -1.48
N ALA A 119 -5.27 26.88 -2.40
CA ALA A 119 -4.49 25.68 -2.12
C ALA A 119 -3.17 25.70 -2.89
N GLY A 120 -2.20 24.99 -2.35
CA GLY A 120 -0.92 24.70 -2.96
C GLY A 120 -0.20 23.57 -2.22
N THR A 121 0.98 23.23 -2.67
CA THR A 121 1.84 22.24 -2.03
C THR A 121 2.94 22.97 -1.24
N TYR A 122 4.19 22.69 -1.53
CA TYR A 122 5.34 23.33 -0.93
C TYR A 122 5.47 24.80 -1.41
N TYR A 123 5.73 25.71 -0.46
CA TYR A 123 6.12 27.10 -0.73
C TYR A 123 7.47 27.39 -0.09
N PRO A 124 8.50 27.82 -0.88
CA PRO A 124 9.77 28.24 -0.33
C PRO A 124 9.62 29.52 0.49
N LYS A 125 10.55 29.77 1.42
CA LYS A 125 10.58 31.03 2.17
C LYS A 125 10.66 32.26 1.24
N GLU A 126 11.59 32.23 0.30
CA GLU A 126 11.80 33.26 -0.71
C GLU A 126 11.36 32.77 -2.10
N PRO A 127 10.91 33.67 -2.99
CA PRO A 127 10.49 33.24 -4.33
C PRO A 127 11.59 32.47 -5.09
N ARG A 128 11.21 31.35 -5.71
CA ARG A 128 12.12 30.53 -6.55
C ARG A 128 11.52 30.36 -7.95
N GLY A 129 12.11 31.02 -8.96
CA GLY A 129 11.63 30.97 -10.32
C GLY A 129 10.20 31.51 -10.46
N ARG A 130 9.23 30.62 -10.75
CA ARG A 130 7.81 30.97 -10.87
C ARG A 130 7.01 30.71 -9.58
N THR A 131 7.61 30.07 -8.60
CA THR A 131 6.96 29.77 -7.33
C THR A 131 7.09 30.96 -6.38
N PRO A 132 5.97 31.52 -5.87
CA PRO A 132 6.00 32.64 -4.92
C PRO A 132 6.60 32.18 -3.60
N GLY A 133 7.19 33.13 -2.85
CA GLY A 133 7.60 32.91 -1.48
C GLY A 133 6.38 32.79 -0.55
N PHE A 134 6.52 32.02 0.51
CA PHE A 134 5.39 31.75 1.42
C PHE A 134 4.83 33.03 2.04
N SER A 135 5.69 34.01 2.43
CA SER A 135 5.26 35.33 2.91
C SER A 135 4.37 36.09 1.92
N GLN A 136 4.66 35.98 0.61
CA GLN A 136 3.86 36.62 -0.44
C GLN A 136 2.47 35.96 -0.56
N VAL A 137 2.40 34.62 -0.41
CA VAL A 137 1.12 33.89 -0.40
C VAL A 137 0.28 34.31 0.81
N LEU A 138 0.87 34.33 2.01
CA LEU A 138 0.18 34.79 3.23
C LEU A 138 -0.38 36.19 3.09
N GLN A 139 0.45 37.11 2.58
CA GLN A 139 0.02 38.48 2.35
C GLN A 139 -1.15 38.57 1.35
N ALA A 140 -1.05 37.86 0.22
CA ALA A 140 -2.09 37.89 -0.82
C ALA A 140 -3.42 37.33 -0.31
N VAL A 141 -3.40 36.26 0.49
CA VAL A 141 -4.61 35.67 1.08
C VAL A 141 -5.21 36.62 2.12
N HIS A 142 -4.38 37.24 2.98
CA HIS A 142 -4.85 38.22 3.97
C HIS A 142 -5.45 39.46 3.31
N GLU A 143 -4.80 40.04 2.30
CA GLU A 143 -5.34 41.19 1.56
C GLU A 143 -6.67 40.83 0.86
N ALA A 144 -6.78 39.64 0.30
CA ALA A 144 -8.04 39.15 -0.31
C ALA A 144 -9.15 38.97 0.74
N TRP A 145 -8.80 38.50 1.94
CA TRP A 145 -9.72 38.40 3.06
C TRP A 145 -10.30 39.73 3.49
N GLU A 146 -9.46 40.75 3.62
CA GLU A 146 -9.86 42.09 4.04
C GLU A 146 -10.64 42.86 2.94
N THR A 147 -10.25 42.67 1.67
CA THR A 147 -10.76 43.55 0.60
C THR A 147 -11.76 42.92 -0.34
N ARG A 148 -11.82 41.54 -0.39
CA ARG A 148 -12.63 40.80 -1.37
C ARG A 148 -13.38 39.62 -0.75
N ARG A 149 -13.79 39.74 0.52
CA ARG A 149 -14.42 38.67 1.31
C ARG A 149 -15.55 37.93 0.56
N ALA A 150 -16.53 38.69 0.02
CA ALA A 150 -17.64 38.10 -0.71
C ALA A 150 -17.21 37.32 -1.95
N GLY A 151 -16.13 37.74 -2.63
CA GLY A 151 -15.56 37.01 -3.77
C GLY A 151 -14.89 35.72 -3.35
N LEU A 152 -14.23 35.67 -2.18
CA LEU A 152 -13.66 34.43 -1.62
C LEU A 152 -14.74 33.43 -1.23
N GLU A 153 -15.83 33.90 -0.62
CA GLU A 153 -16.98 33.05 -0.24
C GLU A 153 -17.67 32.42 -1.46
N GLU A 154 -17.84 33.20 -2.53
CA GLU A 154 -18.40 32.74 -3.81
C GLU A 154 -17.46 31.69 -4.46
N GLN A 155 -16.16 31.96 -4.52
CA GLN A 155 -15.15 31.04 -5.06
C GLN A 155 -15.11 29.72 -4.27
N ALA A 156 -15.14 29.79 -2.93
CA ALA A 156 -15.16 28.61 -2.06
C ALA A 156 -16.43 27.77 -2.29
N LYS A 157 -17.58 28.43 -2.49
CA LYS A 157 -18.82 27.75 -2.83
C LYS A 157 -18.73 27.05 -4.19
N MET A 158 -18.25 27.73 -5.23
CA MET A 158 -18.09 27.15 -6.56
C MET A 158 -17.16 25.92 -6.54
N LEU A 159 -16.08 25.97 -5.77
CA LEU A 159 -15.18 24.83 -5.61
C LEU A 159 -15.88 23.67 -4.88
N ALA A 160 -16.60 23.96 -3.80
CA ALA A 160 -17.36 22.93 -3.07
C ALA A 160 -18.43 22.27 -3.96
N ASP A 161 -19.18 23.05 -4.75
CA ASP A 161 -20.15 22.55 -5.71
C ASP A 161 -19.49 21.64 -6.77
N HIS A 162 -18.30 22.03 -7.28
CA HIS A 162 -17.52 21.23 -8.22
C HIS A 162 -17.02 19.93 -7.59
N MET A 163 -16.54 19.97 -6.35
CA MET A 163 -16.07 18.77 -5.64
C MET A 163 -17.23 17.80 -5.35
N ALA A 164 -18.41 18.34 -5.01
CA ALA A 164 -19.62 17.54 -4.85
C ALA A 164 -20.00 16.81 -6.15
N GLU A 165 -19.87 17.49 -7.30
CA GLU A 165 -20.08 16.87 -8.62
C GLU A 165 -19.07 15.76 -8.91
N LEU A 166 -17.77 15.98 -8.61
CA LEU A 166 -16.72 14.99 -8.78
C LEU A 166 -16.97 13.75 -7.89
N GLY A 167 -17.33 13.96 -6.61
CA GLY A 167 -17.69 12.89 -5.70
C GLY A 167 -18.90 12.10 -6.17
N GLY A 168 -19.91 12.78 -6.71
CA GLY A 168 -21.06 12.14 -7.34
C GLY A 168 -20.68 11.26 -8.54
N ARG A 169 -19.73 11.70 -9.37
CA ARG A 169 -19.21 10.89 -10.48
C ARG A 169 -18.45 9.66 -9.98
N GLN A 170 -17.61 9.78 -8.94
CA GLN A 170 -16.92 8.63 -8.35
C GLN A 170 -17.93 7.62 -7.77
N SER A 171 -18.95 8.10 -7.07
CA SER A 171 -20.02 7.23 -6.56
C SER A 171 -20.79 6.54 -7.69
N ALA A 172 -20.97 7.21 -8.83
CA ALA A 172 -21.62 6.62 -10.00
C ALA A 172 -20.76 5.49 -10.63
N LEU A 173 -19.43 5.51 -10.47
CA LEU A 173 -18.57 4.40 -10.92
C LEU A 173 -18.94 3.09 -10.22
N LEU A 174 -19.29 3.13 -8.93
CA LEU A 174 -19.72 1.96 -8.16
C LEU A 174 -21.05 1.36 -8.63
N THR A 175 -21.86 2.15 -9.35
CA THR A 175 -23.12 1.68 -9.93
C THR A 175 -22.96 1.16 -11.36
N LEU A 176 -21.74 1.19 -11.91
CA LEU A 176 -21.46 0.58 -13.21
C LEU A 176 -21.60 -0.93 -13.07
N ASP A 177 -22.69 -1.45 -13.57
CA ASP A 177 -22.90 -2.89 -13.72
C ASP A 177 -22.46 -3.29 -15.12
N SER A 178 -21.50 -4.19 -15.21
CA SER A 178 -21.07 -4.74 -16.49
C SER A 178 -21.55 -6.19 -16.59
N THR A 179 -22.22 -6.49 -17.67
CA THR A 179 -22.60 -7.87 -18.03
C THR A 179 -21.43 -8.65 -18.62
N GLN A 180 -20.27 -8.01 -18.79
CA GLN A 180 -19.06 -8.67 -19.28
C GLN A 180 -18.55 -9.68 -18.27
N PRO A 181 -18.11 -10.89 -18.69
CA PRO A 181 -17.43 -11.83 -17.82
C PRO A 181 -16.11 -11.27 -17.26
N ALA A 182 -15.78 -11.60 -16.01
CA ALA A 182 -14.55 -11.13 -15.36
C ALA A 182 -13.27 -11.49 -16.12
N HIS A 183 -13.22 -12.66 -16.78
CA HIS A 183 -12.06 -13.06 -17.60
C HIS A 183 -11.89 -12.16 -18.84
N THR A 184 -12.96 -11.64 -19.42
CA THR A 184 -12.88 -10.67 -20.53
C THR A 184 -12.32 -9.33 -20.05
N ALA A 185 -12.73 -8.90 -18.85
CA ALA A 185 -12.18 -7.72 -18.19
C ALA A 185 -10.69 -7.91 -17.85
N LEU A 186 -10.33 -9.06 -17.30
CA LEU A 186 -8.92 -9.41 -17.02
C LEU A 186 -8.09 -9.37 -18.31
N ALA A 187 -8.59 -9.94 -19.41
CA ALA A 187 -7.90 -9.91 -20.71
C ALA A 187 -7.73 -8.48 -21.25
N ALA A 188 -8.70 -7.59 -21.03
CA ALA A 188 -8.59 -6.17 -21.40
C ALA A 188 -7.54 -5.44 -20.55
N ALA A 189 -7.57 -5.63 -19.22
CA ALA A 189 -6.58 -5.08 -18.30
C ALA A 189 -5.17 -5.59 -18.62
N THR A 190 -5.02 -6.89 -18.90
CA THR A 190 -3.75 -7.50 -19.29
C THR A 190 -3.15 -6.83 -20.51
N LYS A 191 -3.95 -6.60 -21.56
CA LYS A 191 -3.50 -5.88 -22.77
C LYS A 191 -3.07 -4.46 -22.45
N HIS A 192 -3.80 -3.78 -21.56
CA HIS A 192 -3.44 -2.44 -21.11
C HIS A 192 -2.09 -2.43 -20.37
N TRP A 193 -1.87 -3.34 -19.43
CA TRP A 193 -0.61 -3.44 -18.68
C TRP A 193 0.57 -3.79 -19.56
N ILE A 194 0.42 -4.78 -20.47
CA ILE A 194 1.47 -5.12 -21.45
C ILE A 194 1.85 -3.89 -22.29
N ALA A 195 0.85 -3.18 -22.84
CA ALA A 195 1.08 -1.98 -23.66
C ALA A 195 1.68 -0.80 -22.89
N SER A 196 1.42 -0.72 -21.58
CA SER A 196 1.93 0.36 -20.71
C SER A 196 3.31 0.06 -20.13
N THR A 197 3.75 -1.20 -20.15
CA THR A 197 5.06 -1.60 -19.61
C THR A 197 6.19 -0.91 -20.38
N LYS A 198 7.07 -0.24 -19.63
CA LYS A 198 8.25 0.46 -20.17
C LYS A 198 9.42 -0.50 -20.32
N ASP A 199 10.34 -0.19 -21.23
CA ASP A 199 11.56 -0.99 -21.44
C ASP A 199 12.39 -1.11 -20.14
N GLU A 200 12.40 -0.06 -19.31
CA GLU A 200 13.05 -0.01 -18.01
C GLU A 200 12.15 -0.54 -16.87
N GLY A 201 11.04 -1.19 -17.17
CA GLY A 201 10.03 -1.65 -16.20
C GLY A 201 9.13 -0.53 -15.68
N GLY A 202 8.02 -0.92 -15.04
CA GLY A 202 6.97 -0.02 -14.56
C GLY A 202 5.96 0.35 -15.64
N LEU A 203 4.83 0.91 -15.20
CA LEU A 203 3.69 1.24 -16.06
C LEU A 203 3.59 2.74 -16.40
N THR A 204 4.30 3.59 -15.66
CA THR A 204 4.28 5.05 -15.80
C THR A 204 5.69 5.62 -16.01
N PRO A 205 5.82 6.86 -16.55
CA PRO A 205 7.09 7.58 -16.50
C PRO A 205 7.46 7.98 -15.06
N ALA A 206 8.65 8.55 -14.87
CA ALA A 206 9.10 9.07 -13.58
C ALA A 206 8.21 10.26 -13.11
N PRO A 207 8.00 10.40 -11.77
CA PRO A 207 8.47 9.52 -10.72
C PRO A 207 7.79 8.15 -10.78
N LYS A 208 8.55 7.07 -10.56
CA LYS A 208 8.08 5.69 -10.69
C LYS A 208 7.67 5.10 -9.34
N PHE A 209 6.38 4.81 -9.21
CA PHE A 209 5.82 4.06 -8.10
C PHE A 209 5.66 2.57 -8.46
N PRO A 210 5.87 1.64 -7.50
CA PRO A 210 5.59 0.22 -7.73
C PRO A 210 4.10 0.00 -8.06
N PRO A 211 3.77 -0.60 -9.22
CA PRO A 211 2.39 -0.93 -9.56
C PRO A 211 1.97 -2.28 -8.94
N THR A 212 2.14 -2.42 -7.63
CA THR A 212 2.07 -3.68 -6.88
C THR A 212 0.78 -4.45 -7.15
N TRP A 213 -0.37 -3.81 -6.99
CA TRP A 213 -1.68 -4.45 -7.13
C TRP A 213 -1.97 -4.90 -8.57
N ALA A 214 -1.50 -4.13 -9.55
CA ALA A 214 -1.59 -4.53 -10.96
C ALA A 214 -0.72 -5.77 -11.26
N LEU A 215 0.49 -5.85 -10.69
CA LEU A 215 1.38 -6.99 -10.88
C LEU A 215 0.85 -8.25 -10.17
N GLU A 216 0.24 -8.13 -9.00
CA GLU A 216 -0.44 -9.26 -8.33
C GLU A 216 -1.59 -9.80 -9.20
N THR A 217 -2.44 -8.91 -9.71
CA THR A 217 -3.54 -9.31 -10.59
C THR A 217 -3.04 -9.87 -11.93
N LEU A 218 -1.92 -9.39 -12.46
CA LEU A 218 -1.33 -9.87 -13.71
C LEU A 218 -0.86 -11.33 -13.62
N TRP A 219 -0.50 -11.83 -12.43
CA TRP A 219 -0.21 -13.25 -12.23
C TRP A 219 -1.39 -14.16 -12.58
N HIS A 220 -2.62 -13.75 -12.29
CA HIS A 220 -3.80 -14.51 -12.72
C HIS A 220 -3.85 -14.66 -14.24
N SER A 221 -3.49 -13.63 -14.99
CA SER A 221 -3.45 -13.67 -16.47
C SER A 221 -2.43 -14.67 -16.99
N VAL A 222 -1.28 -14.78 -16.36
CA VAL A 222 -0.23 -15.74 -16.73
C VAL A 222 -0.74 -17.19 -16.65
N PHE A 223 -1.60 -17.50 -15.66
CA PHE A 223 -2.08 -18.85 -15.43
C PHE A 223 -3.44 -19.13 -16.06
N THR A 224 -4.26 -18.13 -16.38
CA THR A 224 -5.64 -18.33 -16.86
C THR A 224 -5.87 -17.83 -18.29
N LEU A 225 -5.01 -17.00 -18.88
CA LEU A 225 -5.17 -16.46 -20.22
C LEU A 225 -4.09 -16.98 -21.19
N PRO A 226 -4.23 -18.19 -21.76
CA PRO A 226 -3.16 -18.85 -22.52
C PRO A 226 -2.66 -18.05 -23.73
N ASN A 227 -3.52 -17.23 -24.35
CA ASN A 227 -3.17 -16.44 -25.54
C ASN A 227 -2.25 -15.24 -25.23
N THR A 228 -2.19 -14.77 -23.99
CA THR A 228 -1.39 -13.62 -23.55
C THR A 228 -0.43 -13.97 -22.42
N ALA A 229 -0.38 -15.24 -22.00
CA ALA A 229 0.38 -15.70 -20.82
C ALA A 229 1.88 -15.34 -20.93
N GLN A 230 2.50 -15.53 -22.10
CA GLN A 230 3.93 -15.21 -22.28
C GLN A 230 4.16 -13.69 -22.23
N ASP A 231 3.39 -12.89 -22.94
CA ASP A 231 3.53 -11.43 -22.93
C ASP A 231 3.24 -10.83 -21.55
N ALA A 232 2.26 -11.40 -20.83
CA ALA A 232 1.94 -11.02 -19.46
C ALA A 232 3.09 -11.35 -18.49
N PHE A 233 3.71 -12.53 -18.63
CA PHE A 233 4.89 -12.91 -17.88
C PHE A 233 6.07 -11.98 -18.16
N ASP A 234 6.32 -11.65 -19.42
CA ASP A 234 7.44 -10.79 -19.81
C ASP A 234 7.26 -9.36 -19.28
N ALA A 235 6.06 -8.80 -19.34
CA ALA A 235 5.74 -7.50 -18.78
C ALA A 235 5.93 -7.45 -17.26
N LEU A 236 5.43 -8.48 -16.57
CA LEU A 236 5.57 -8.67 -15.12
C LEU A 236 7.03 -8.82 -14.73
N ALA A 237 7.76 -9.76 -15.37
CA ALA A 237 9.15 -10.02 -15.08
C ALA A 237 10.03 -8.78 -15.28
N THR A 238 9.83 -8.04 -16.38
CA THR A 238 10.57 -6.80 -16.66
C THR A 238 10.39 -5.78 -15.55
N THR A 239 9.17 -5.62 -15.04
CA THR A 239 8.89 -4.64 -13.98
C THR A 239 9.42 -5.09 -12.62
N VAL A 240 9.20 -6.35 -12.24
CA VAL A 240 9.67 -6.89 -10.95
C VAL A 240 11.20 -6.94 -10.92
N GLU A 241 11.86 -7.38 -11.99
CA GLU A 241 13.32 -7.38 -12.10
C GLU A 241 13.90 -5.97 -11.94
N ALA A 242 13.31 -4.98 -12.61
CA ALA A 242 13.77 -3.59 -12.54
C ALA A 242 13.64 -3.00 -11.13
N MET A 243 12.52 -3.24 -10.44
CA MET A 243 12.29 -2.78 -9.07
C MET A 243 13.23 -3.50 -8.08
N PHE A 244 13.37 -4.83 -8.19
CA PHE A 244 14.05 -5.65 -7.18
C PHE A 244 15.57 -5.66 -7.34
N LEU A 245 16.09 -5.38 -8.53
CA LEU A 245 17.52 -5.17 -8.77
C LEU A 245 17.92 -3.70 -8.63
N GLY A 246 16.97 -2.78 -8.82
CA GLY A 246 17.20 -1.34 -8.81
C GLY A 246 17.52 -0.75 -7.44
N GLY A 247 17.73 0.57 -7.40
CA GLY A 247 17.98 1.33 -6.18
C GLY A 247 16.72 1.52 -5.31
N LEU A 248 15.53 1.19 -5.80
CA LEU A 248 14.31 1.14 -5.00
C LEU A 248 14.46 0.14 -3.83
N HIS A 249 15.14 -0.99 -4.08
CA HIS A 249 15.44 -2.02 -3.10
C HIS A 249 16.72 -1.67 -2.33
N ASP A 250 16.65 -1.58 -1.03
CA ASP A 250 17.82 -1.51 -0.18
C ASP A 250 18.47 -2.90 -0.05
N HIS A 251 19.41 -3.20 -0.93
CA HIS A 251 20.13 -4.48 -0.95
C HIS A 251 20.96 -4.74 0.31
N ILE A 252 21.15 -3.74 1.18
CA ILE A 252 22.04 -3.83 2.34
C ILE A 252 21.29 -4.24 3.60
N ASP A 253 20.21 -3.51 3.96
CA ASP A 253 19.42 -3.75 5.17
C ASP A 253 18.00 -4.26 4.86
N GLY A 254 17.70 -4.44 3.58
CA GLY A 254 16.37 -4.89 3.13
C GLY A 254 15.33 -3.78 3.09
N GLY A 255 14.12 -4.17 2.67
CA GLY A 255 13.02 -3.25 2.47
C GLY A 255 13.16 -2.39 1.22
N PHE A 256 12.07 -1.71 0.86
CA PHE A 256 11.96 -0.91 -0.34
C PHE A 256 11.58 0.52 0.02
N ALA A 257 12.17 1.47 -0.68
CA ALA A 257 11.73 2.85 -0.67
C ALA A 257 10.39 2.98 -1.40
N ARG A 258 9.69 4.10 -1.20
CA ARG A 258 8.33 4.31 -1.70
C ARG A 258 8.28 4.44 -3.22
N TYR A 259 9.19 5.20 -3.84
CA TYR A 259 9.27 5.42 -5.29
C TYR A 259 10.67 5.83 -5.73
N CYS A 260 10.92 5.80 -7.05
CA CYS A 260 12.13 6.35 -7.64
C CYS A 260 11.84 7.65 -8.39
N VAL A 261 12.78 8.60 -8.31
CA VAL A 261 12.66 9.92 -8.95
C VAL A 261 13.03 9.88 -10.43
N ASP A 262 13.67 8.80 -10.88
CA ASP A 262 14.18 8.62 -12.24
C ASP A 262 13.47 7.48 -13.00
N GLU A 263 13.70 7.42 -14.34
CA GLU A 263 13.10 6.43 -15.23
C GLU A 263 13.66 5.00 -15.07
N HIS A 264 14.82 4.84 -14.43
CA HIS A 264 15.61 3.59 -14.43
C HIS A 264 15.57 2.85 -13.10
N TRP A 265 14.73 3.26 -12.15
CA TRP A 265 14.66 2.73 -10.79
C TRP A 265 15.99 2.83 -10.02
N ALA A 266 16.81 3.86 -10.32
CA ALA A 266 18.16 3.96 -9.82
C ALA A 266 18.30 4.82 -8.56
N VAL A 267 17.54 5.91 -8.44
CA VAL A 267 17.57 6.83 -7.31
C VAL A 267 16.22 6.86 -6.63
N PRO A 268 16.09 6.28 -5.42
CA PRO A 268 14.84 6.29 -4.68
C PRO A 268 14.63 7.63 -3.96
N HIS A 269 13.38 7.94 -3.64
CA HIS A 269 13.01 8.82 -2.55
C HIS A 269 12.99 7.99 -1.27
N PHE A 270 13.96 8.19 -0.39
CA PHE A 270 14.43 7.23 0.60
C PHE A 270 13.46 6.87 1.73
N GLU A 271 12.27 7.45 1.80
CA GLU A 271 11.25 7.02 2.77
C GLU A 271 10.84 5.55 2.56
N LYS A 272 10.70 4.78 3.65
CA LYS A 272 10.26 3.39 3.60
C LYS A 272 8.96 3.26 4.39
N MET A 273 7.85 3.03 3.69
CA MET A 273 6.53 2.89 4.29
C MET A 273 6.20 1.43 4.59
N LEU A 274 5.48 1.18 5.66
CA LEU A 274 5.01 -0.17 6.02
C LEU A 274 4.13 -0.78 4.93
N TYR A 275 3.17 -0.02 4.41
CA TYR A 275 2.21 -0.52 3.42
C TYR A 275 2.86 -0.86 2.08
N ASP A 276 3.85 -0.09 1.61
CA ASP A 276 4.60 -0.41 0.39
C ASP A 276 5.37 -1.72 0.55
N ASN A 277 6.05 -1.87 1.70
CA ASN A 277 6.81 -3.08 1.99
C ASN A 277 5.90 -4.30 2.23
N ALA A 278 4.70 -4.12 2.76
CA ALA A 278 3.72 -5.19 2.88
C ALA A 278 3.25 -5.69 1.51
N GLY A 279 2.81 -4.81 0.62
CA GLY A 279 2.40 -5.19 -0.73
C GLY A 279 3.53 -5.83 -1.53
N LEU A 280 4.75 -5.27 -1.44
CA LEU A 280 5.91 -5.83 -2.13
C LEU A 280 6.37 -7.18 -1.55
N LEU A 281 6.13 -7.45 -0.25
CA LEU A 281 6.37 -8.77 0.35
C LEU A 281 5.40 -9.82 -0.23
N SER A 282 4.11 -9.49 -0.31
CA SER A 282 3.10 -10.35 -0.92
C SER A 282 3.44 -10.66 -2.38
N LEU A 283 3.69 -9.61 -3.17
CA LEU A 283 4.11 -9.76 -4.57
C LEU A 283 5.37 -10.62 -4.71
N ALA A 284 6.39 -10.41 -3.88
CA ALA A 284 7.63 -11.17 -3.93
C ALA A 284 7.43 -12.64 -3.57
N ALA A 285 6.65 -12.94 -2.52
CA ALA A 285 6.36 -14.31 -2.10
C ALA A 285 5.57 -15.06 -3.20
N ARG A 286 4.54 -14.45 -3.75
CA ARG A 286 3.75 -15.02 -4.87
C ARG A 286 4.59 -15.19 -6.13
N SER A 287 5.38 -14.17 -6.51
CA SER A 287 6.27 -14.24 -7.68
C SER A 287 7.30 -15.35 -7.56
N SER A 288 7.85 -15.61 -6.36
CA SER A 288 8.80 -16.72 -6.15
C SER A 288 8.19 -18.08 -6.50
N VAL A 289 6.97 -18.35 -6.06
CA VAL A 289 6.30 -19.65 -6.29
C VAL A 289 5.78 -19.75 -7.72
N LEU A 290 5.10 -18.72 -8.21
CA LEU A 290 4.47 -18.75 -9.53
C LEU A 290 5.50 -18.80 -10.67
N ALA A 291 6.62 -18.06 -10.52
CA ALA A 291 7.74 -18.17 -11.46
C ALA A 291 8.45 -19.54 -11.36
N SER A 292 8.63 -20.10 -10.15
CA SER A 292 9.17 -21.46 -10.00
C SER A 292 8.30 -22.51 -10.71
N GLU A 293 6.98 -22.33 -10.73
CA GLU A 293 6.07 -23.22 -11.43
C GLU A 293 6.30 -23.15 -12.95
N ILE A 294 6.51 -21.94 -13.52
CA ILE A 294 6.88 -21.78 -14.94
C ILE A 294 8.25 -22.41 -15.23
N ALA A 295 9.22 -22.18 -14.33
CA ALA A 295 10.58 -22.73 -14.47
C ALA A 295 10.65 -24.24 -14.42
N SER A 296 9.67 -24.92 -13.78
CA SER A 296 9.58 -26.39 -13.74
C SER A 296 9.32 -27.03 -15.10
N HIS A 297 9.04 -26.24 -16.13
CA HIS A 297 8.81 -26.65 -17.52
C HIS A 297 9.97 -26.19 -18.42
N PRO A 298 11.12 -26.92 -18.46
CA PRO A 298 12.34 -26.47 -19.14
C PRO A 298 12.20 -26.34 -20.66
N GLU A 299 11.13 -26.88 -21.24
CA GLU A 299 10.78 -26.70 -22.65
C GLU A 299 10.20 -25.31 -22.97
N ARG A 300 9.78 -24.54 -21.99
CA ARG A 300 9.28 -23.18 -22.17
C ARG A 300 10.43 -22.21 -22.40
N GLU A 301 10.28 -21.29 -23.35
CA GLU A 301 11.27 -20.26 -23.66
C GLU A 301 11.59 -19.38 -22.43
N SER A 302 10.59 -19.14 -21.59
CA SER A 302 10.70 -18.31 -20.38
C SER A 302 11.29 -19.06 -19.15
N ALA A 303 11.53 -20.37 -19.20
CA ALA A 303 11.92 -21.17 -18.02
C ALA A 303 13.15 -20.64 -17.28
N GLN A 304 14.20 -20.27 -17.99
CA GLN A 304 15.43 -19.73 -17.37
C GLN A 304 15.17 -18.37 -16.71
N ARG A 305 14.47 -17.47 -17.37
CA ARG A 305 14.09 -16.16 -16.81
C ARG A 305 13.18 -16.31 -15.60
N ALA A 306 12.24 -17.24 -15.68
CA ALA A 306 11.33 -17.56 -14.58
C ALA A 306 12.09 -18.08 -13.33
N GLN A 307 13.12 -18.93 -13.50
CA GLN A 307 13.97 -19.34 -12.39
C GLN A 307 14.71 -18.15 -11.76
N GLN A 308 15.28 -17.27 -12.57
CA GLN A 308 15.98 -16.07 -12.08
C GLN A 308 15.02 -15.15 -11.33
N LEU A 309 13.80 -14.95 -11.85
CA LEU A 309 12.76 -14.16 -11.19
C LEU A 309 12.34 -14.78 -9.85
N ALA A 310 12.18 -16.11 -9.80
CA ALA A 310 11.84 -16.82 -8.58
C ALA A 310 12.91 -16.63 -7.48
N ASP A 311 14.18 -16.78 -7.85
CA ASP A 311 15.32 -16.62 -6.93
C ASP A 311 15.45 -15.17 -6.43
N LEU A 312 15.30 -14.20 -7.32
CA LEU A 312 15.31 -12.77 -6.99
C LEU A 312 14.16 -12.43 -6.03
N SER A 313 12.95 -12.87 -6.35
CA SER A 313 11.75 -12.62 -5.55
C SER A 313 11.84 -13.25 -4.16
N SER A 314 12.33 -14.49 -4.07
CA SER A 314 12.55 -15.18 -2.78
C SER A 314 13.57 -14.44 -1.90
N ARG A 315 14.67 -13.94 -2.50
CA ARG A 315 15.67 -13.14 -1.79
C ARG A 315 15.08 -11.82 -1.29
N SER A 316 14.38 -11.11 -2.16
CA SER A 316 13.76 -9.81 -1.81
C SER A 316 12.73 -9.97 -0.71
N ALA A 317 11.89 -11.02 -0.75
CA ALA A 317 10.92 -11.31 0.30
C ALA A 317 11.60 -11.52 1.66
N ARG A 318 12.68 -12.30 1.73
CA ARG A 318 13.45 -12.48 2.98
C ARG A 318 14.09 -11.18 3.46
N GLY A 319 14.55 -10.33 2.53
CA GLY A 319 15.06 -8.99 2.85
C GLY A 319 13.98 -8.10 3.46
N ILE A 320 12.75 -8.15 2.95
CA ILE A 320 11.61 -7.39 3.52
C ILE A 320 11.24 -7.93 4.91
N ILE A 321 11.19 -9.26 5.11
CA ILE A 321 10.90 -9.85 6.44
C ILE A 321 11.94 -9.38 7.47
N SER A 322 13.24 -9.39 7.11
CA SER A 322 14.32 -8.88 7.98
C SER A 322 14.12 -7.41 8.29
N PHE A 323 13.82 -6.58 7.28
CA PHE A 323 13.53 -5.16 7.43
C PHE A 323 12.34 -4.91 8.37
N LEU A 324 11.23 -5.60 8.18
CA LEU A 324 10.05 -5.47 9.06
C LEU A 324 10.42 -5.79 10.52
N ARG A 325 11.21 -6.84 10.74
CA ARG A 325 11.61 -7.28 12.08
C ARG A 325 12.65 -6.37 12.73
N GLU A 326 13.65 -5.93 11.98
CA GLU A 326 14.79 -5.20 12.52
C GLU A 326 14.56 -3.69 12.60
N GLU A 327 13.78 -3.14 11.66
CA GLU A 327 13.63 -1.70 11.50
C GLU A 327 12.24 -1.19 11.89
N LEU A 328 11.16 -1.91 11.57
CA LEU A 328 9.80 -1.43 11.83
C LEU A 328 9.12 -2.07 13.04
N LEU A 329 9.61 -3.19 13.57
CA LEU A 329 8.97 -3.81 14.73
C LEU A 329 9.11 -2.92 15.97
N VAL A 330 7.97 -2.59 16.58
CA VAL A 330 7.85 -1.91 17.86
C VAL A 330 7.48 -2.95 18.91
N GLU A 331 8.28 -3.05 19.97
CA GLU A 331 8.05 -3.96 21.07
C GLU A 331 7.84 -3.18 22.37
N THR A 332 6.70 -3.41 23.01
CA THR A 332 6.38 -2.79 24.31
C THR A 332 5.83 -3.84 25.27
N GLY A 333 6.69 -4.34 26.14
CA GLY A 333 6.36 -5.48 26.99
C GLY A 333 6.13 -6.75 26.17
N THR A 334 4.92 -7.28 26.17
CA THR A 334 4.51 -8.45 25.38
C THR A 334 3.83 -8.08 24.05
N GLN A 335 3.61 -6.80 23.79
CA GLN A 335 2.95 -6.33 22.57
C GLN A 335 3.97 -6.10 21.46
N GLN A 336 3.63 -6.52 20.27
CA GLN A 336 4.41 -6.36 19.05
C GLN A 336 3.52 -5.78 17.94
N ALA A 337 4.01 -4.75 17.24
CA ALA A 337 3.34 -4.16 16.10
C ALA A 337 4.37 -3.50 15.19
N PHE A 338 3.99 -3.16 13.96
CA PHE A 338 4.89 -2.44 13.07
C PHE A 338 4.62 -0.93 13.10
N ALA A 339 5.68 -0.17 13.21
CA ALA A 339 5.73 1.28 13.02
C ALA A 339 5.32 1.65 11.58
N ALA A 340 4.85 2.88 11.39
CA ALA A 340 4.31 3.34 10.10
C ALA A 340 5.39 3.46 9.02
N SER A 341 6.57 4.01 9.36
CA SER A 341 7.58 4.35 8.36
C SER A 341 8.96 4.66 8.94
N LEU A 342 9.95 4.70 8.03
CA LEU A 342 11.24 5.37 8.24
C LEU A 342 11.30 6.63 7.38
N ASP A 343 11.88 7.70 7.96
CA ASP A 343 12.09 8.99 7.31
C ASP A 343 13.02 8.87 6.09
N ALA A 344 12.80 9.69 5.06
CA ALA A 344 13.74 9.84 3.96
C ALA A 344 15.06 10.49 4.42
N ASP A 345 14.98 11.35 5.43
CA ASP A 345 16.09 12.16 5.92
C ASP A 345 16.83 11.48 7.09
N SER A 346 18.13 11.72 7.15
CA SER A 346 18.94 11.42 8.31
C SER A 346 20.04 12.45 8.49
N THR A 347 20.64 12.51 9.68
CA THR A 347 21.65 13.51 9.99
C THR A 347 23.03 13.11 9.47
N ARG A 348 23.64 13.96 8.65
CA ARG A 348 25.07 13.89 8.26
C ARG A 348 25.73 15.22 8.62
N ASP A 349 26.82 15.17 9.40
CA ASP A 349 27.58 16.36 9.84
C ASP A 349 26.72 17.45 10.53
N GLY A 350 25.69 17.03 11.25
CA GLY A 350 24.78 17.91 11.96
C GLY A 350 23.67 18.54 11.10
N VAL A 351 23.56 18.16 9.83
CA VAL A 351 22.53 18.62 8.89
C VAL A 351 21.62 17.45 8.49
N GLN A 352 20.33 17.70 8.38
CA GLN A 352 19.38 16.76 7.81
C GLN A 352 19.56 16.70 6.30
N VAL A 353 19.78 15.52 5.77
CA VAL A 353 20.02 15.28 4.33
C VAL A 353 19.25 14.06 3.89
N GLU A 354 18.50 14.18 2.80
CA GLU A 354 17.79 13.08 2.18
C GLU A 354 18.77 11.98 1.74
N GLY A 355 18.48 10.74 2.11
CA GLY A 355 19.30 9.58 1.75
C GLY A 355 20.68 9.50 2.42
N ALA A 356 21.02 10.36 3.39
CA ALA A 356 22.34 10.38 4.02
C ALA A 356 22.72 9.03 4.66
N TYR A 357 21.75 8.31 5.22
CA TYR A 357 21.94 6.98 5.79
C TYR A 357 22.23 5.93 4.72
N TYR A 358 21.55 6.00 3.58
CA TYR A 358 21.51 4.95 2.56
C TYR A 358 22.61 5.09 1.49
N SER A 359 23.10 6.29 1.23
CA SER A 359 24.03 6.60 0.14
C SER A 359 25.50 6.50 0.57
N TYR A 360 26.39 6.32 -0.41
CA TYR A 360 27.82 6.13 -0.19
C TYR A 360 28.64 7.07 -1.10
N ASN A 361 29.65 7.73 -0.57
CA ASN A 361 30.62 8.46 -1.37
C ASN A 361 31.64 7.51 -2.01
N ARG A 362 32.52 8.05 -2.86
CA ARG A 362 33.51 7.24 -3.59
C ARG A 362 34.54 6.56 -2.66
N ASP A 363 34.91 7.20 -1.55
CA ASP A 363 35.84 6.65 -0.59
C ASP A 363 35.22 5.51 0.20
N ASP A 364 33.95 5.64 0.61
CA ASP A 364 33.18 4.58 1.25
C ASP A 364 33.11 3.35 0.34
N ILE A 365 32.77 3.54 -0.95
CA ILE A 365 32.68 2.46 -1.94
C ILE A 365 34.03 1.81 -2.14
N ALA A 366 35.11 2.61 -2.32
CA ALA A 366 36.46 2.09 -2.51
C ALA A 366 36.94 1.30 -1.30
N GLN A 367 36.66 1.75 -0.09
CA GLN A 367 36.99 1.04 1.14
C GLN A 367 36.18 -0.29 1.26
N ALA A 368 34.87 -0.28 0.98
CA ALA A 368 34.07 -1.49 1.01
C ALA A 368 34.49 -2.52 -0.04
N MET A 369 34.83 -2.05 -1.23
CA MET A 369 35.35 -2.88 -2.32
C MET A 369 36.71 -3.50 -1.98
N GLY A 370 37.68 -2.72 -1.52
CA GLY A 370 38.99 -3.21 -1.10
C GLY A 370 39.57 -4.30 -2.02
N SER A 371 39.84 -5.48 -1.46
CA SER A 371 40.35 -6.66 -2.21
C SER A 371 39.30 -7.29 -3.15
N LEU A 372 38.01 -6.95 -3.01
CA LEU A 372 36.95 -7.47 -3.85
C LEU A 372 36.98 -6.88 -5.27
N THR A 373 37.63 -5.72 -5.47
CA THR A 373 37.73 -5.05 -6.78
C THR A 373 38.23 -5.99 -7.87
N ALA A 374 39.17 -6.84 -7.56
CA ALA A 374 39.75 -7.79 -8.53
C ALA A 374 38.86 -9.02 -8.80
N LYS A 375 37.84 -9.26 -7.96
CA LYS A 375 36.91 -10.40 -8.04
C LYS A 375 35.55 -10.00 -8.54
N MET A 376 35.19 -8.69 -8.47
CA MET A 376 33.88 -8.18 -8.85
C MET A 376 33.74 -8.20 -10.38
N PRO A 377 32.71 -8.86 -10.91
CA PRO A 377 32.43 -8.87 -12.33
C PRO A 377 32.14 -7.47 -12.86
N GLU A 378 32.68 -7.16 -14.03
CA GLU A 378 32.37 -5.91 -14.71
C GLU A 378 30.87 -5.82 -15.05
N GLY A 379 30.27 -4.67 -14.81
CA GLY A 379 28.87 -4.40 -15.15
C GLY A 379 27.84 -5.08 -14.25
N LEU A 380 28.24 -5.70 -13.13
CA LEU A 380 27.29 -6.29 -12.17
C LEU A 380 26.68 -5.24 -11.23
N LEU A 381 27.47 -4.26 -10.82
CA LEU A 381 27.05 -3.20 -9.90
C LEU A 381 26.70 -1.92 -10.64
N ARG A 382 25.73 -1.18 -10.11
CA ARG A 382 25.39 0.18 -10.53
C ARG A 382 25.51 1.12 -9.34
N PHE A 383 25.98 2.33 -9.60
CA PHE A 383 26.06 3.43 -8.64
C PHE A 383 25.48 4.67 -9.31
N ALA A 384 24.30 5.12 -8.85
CA ALA A 384 23.61 6.28 -9.38
C ALA A 384 23.82 7.50 -8.46
N PRO A 385 24.27 8.66 -8.97
CA PRO A 385 24.46 9.85 -8.15
C PRO A 385 23.12 10.42 -7.68
N ILE A 386 23.09 10.94 -6.45
CA ILE A 386 21.92 11.60 -5.88
C ILE A 386 21.91 13.07 -6.33
N ALA A 387 20.74 13.60 -6.68
CA ALA A 387 20.62 14.96 -7.21
C ALA A 387 21.03 16.04 -6.18
N GLU A 388 20.63 15.85 -4.91
CA GLU A 388 20.95 16.78 -3.81
C GLU A 388 22.40 16.67 -3.31
N ASP A 389 23.06 15.51 -3.53
CA ASP A 389 24.44 15.27 -3.15
C ASP A 389 25.17 14.44 -4.23
N PRO A 390 25.62 15.09 -5.33
CA PRO A 390 26.21 14.37 -6.47
C PRO A 390 27.51 13.61 -6.20
N GLU A 391 28.13 13.80 -5.02
CA GLU A 391 29.29 13.04 -4.57
C GLU A 391 28.92 11.73 -3.90
N CYS A 392 27.63 11.54 -3.59
CA CYS A 392 27.05 10.34 -3.01
C CYS A 392 26.22 9.54 -4.02
N TYR A 393 26.23 8.23 -3.87
CA TYR A 393 25.68 7.29 -4.83
C TYR A 393 24.73 6.31 -4.14
N CYS A 394 23.63 5.98 -4.84
CA CYS A 394 22.80 4.82 -4.54
C CYS A 394 23.43 3.56 -5.16
N PHE A 395 23.39 2.47 -4.41
CA PHE A 395 23.84 1.16 -4.86
C PHE A 395 22.66 0.37 -5.46
N SER A 396 22.92 -0.34 -6.56
CA SER A 396 21.98 -1.29 -7.15
C SER A 396 22.70 -2.37 -7.95
N LEU A 397 21.98 -3.42 -8.34
CA LEU A 397 22.45 -4.50 -9.19
C LEU A 397 22.00 -4.26 -10.64
N ALA A 398 22.87 -4.55 -11.62
CA ALA A 398 22.51 -4.46 -13.04
C ALA A 398 21.81 -5.73 -13.54
N ARG A 399 22.05 -6.86 -12.87
CA ARG A 399 21.49 -8.18 -13.14
C ARG A 399 21.60 -9.07 -11.91
N MET A 400 20.94 -10.20 -11.94
CA MET A 400 21.17 -11.24 -10.93
C MET A 400 22.62 -11.74 -11.00
N PRO A 401 23.33 -11.80 -9.86
CA PRO A 401 24.62 -12.49 -9.77
C PRO A 401 24.43 -14.00 -9.87
N ASP A 402 25.38 -14.68 -10.50
CA ASP A 402 25.46 -16.14 -10.42
C ASP A 402 25.88 -16.59 -9.00
N PRO A 403 25.84 -17.89 -8.66
CA PRO A 403 26.18 -18.36 -7.32
C PRO A 403 27.61 -18.02 -6.86
N GLN A 404 28.58 -17.89 -7.76
CA GLN A 404 29.97 -17.52 -7.43
C GLN A 404 30.10 -16.00 -7.23
N GLU A 405 29.48 -15.23 -8.11
CA GLU A 405 29.37 -13.77 -8.03
C GLU A 405 28.63 -13.35 -6.75
N GLN A 406 27.59 -14.10 -6.36
CA GLN A 406 26.80 -13.83 -5.17
C GLN A 406 27.65 -13.79 -3.89
N VAL A 407 28.62 -14.68 -3.75
CA VAL A 407 29.53 -14.69 -2.59
C VAL A 407 30.32 -13.37 -2.50
N VAL A 408 30.74 -12.83 -3.65
CA VAL A 408 31.50 -11.56 -3.70
C VAL A 408 30.55 -10.38 -3.41
N VAL A 409 29.31 -10.43 -3.91
CA VAL A 409 28.30 -9.42 -3.62
C VAL A 409 27.93 -9.43 -2.13
N ASP A 410 27.72 -10.59 -1.53
CA ASP A 410 27.37 -10.70 -0.10
C ASP A 410 28.48 -10.14 0.80
N GLU A 411 29.75 -10.37 0.45
CA GLU A 411 30.91 -9.80 1.15
C GLU A 411 30.92 -8.26 1.03
N LEU A 412 30.64 -7.71 -0.17
CA LEU A 412 30.51 -6.27 -0.38
C LEU A 412 29.35 -5.68 0.46
N LEU A 413 28.17 -6.29 0.41
CA LEU A 413 27.02 -5.84 1.19
C LEU A 413 27.29 -5.85 2.70
N ALA A 414 28.00 -6.87 3.20
CA ALA A 414 28.43 -6.93 4.59
C ALA A 414 29.39 -5.79 4.96
N ASN A 415 30.33 -5.43 4.07
CA ASN A 415 31.24 -4.30 4.27
C ASN A 415 30.49 -2.96 4.27
N LEU A 416 29.57 -2.75 3.34
CA LEU A 416 28.72 -1.55 3.28
C LEU A 416 27.82 -1.45 4.51
N ARG A 417 27.21 -2.56 4.96
CA ARG A 417 26.41 -2.61 6.19
C ARG A 417 27.22 -2.22 7.42
N LYS A 418 28.46 -2.69 7.53
CA LYS A 418 29.37 -2.32 8.61
C LYS A 418 29.66 -0.83 8.64
N GLN A 419 29.87 -0.21 7.48
CA GLN A 419 30.07 1.25 7.40
C GLN A 419 28.77 1.99 7.79
N ARG A 420 27.63 1.56 7.25
CA ARG A 420 26.31 2.16 7.51
C ARG A 420 25.92 2.09 9.00
N SER A 421 26.31 1.03 9.71
CA SER A 421 25.97 0.82 11.13
C SER A 421 26.53 1.91 12.07
N SER A 422 27.54 2.69 11.63
CA SER A 422 28.07 3.83 12.39
C SER A 422 27.35 5.16 12.13
N ARG A 423 26.42 5.20 11.16
CA ARG A 423 25.69 6.41 10.78
C ARG A 423 24.46 6.61 11.67
N ILE A 424 24.00 7.85 11.75
CA ILE A 424 22.75 8.18 12.41
C ILE A 424 21.59 7.64 11.55
N ARG A 425 20.74 6.80 12.15
CA ARG A 425 19.58 6.21 11.49
C ARG A 425 18.52 7.25 11.14
N PRO A 426 17.72 7.03 10.09
CA PRO A 426 16.49 7.79 9.87
C PRO A 426 15.56 7.69 11.08
N THR A 427 14.78 8.72 11.30
CA THR A 427 13.76 8.72 12.34
C THR A 427 12.65 7.73 11.97
N ARG A 428 12.26 6.88 12.94
CA ARG A 428 11.13 5.96 12.80
C ARG A 428 9.85 6.63 13.33
N ASP A 429 8.80 6.62 12.54
CA ASP A 429 7.47 7.03 13.00
C ASP A 429 6.79 5.88 13.73
N GLU A 430 6.78 5.97 15.05
CA GLU A 430 6.32 4.92 15.98
C GLU A 430 4.78 4.69 15.95
N LYS A 431 4.04 5.38 15.09
CA LYS A 431 2.61 5.13 14.92
C LYS A 431 2.37 3.69 14.47
N VAL A 432 1.40 3.06 15.10
CA VAL A 432 0.86 1.76 14.69
C VAL A 432 -0.51 1.99 14.08
N ILE A 433 -0.62 1.82 12.75
CA ILE A 433 -1.85 2.00 12.00
C ILE A 433 -2.47 0.63 11.75
N ALA A 434 -3.73 0.43 12.18
CA ALA A 434 -4.41 -0.87 12.16
C ALA A 434 -4.44 -1.49 10.76
N GLY A 435 -4.88 -0.75 9.75
CA GLY A 435 -5.00 -1.25 8.37
C GLY A 435 -3.65 -1.58 7.75
N TRP A 436 -2.61 -0.78 7.98
CA TRP A 436 -1.28 -1.03 7.43
C TRP A 436 -0.62 -2.27 8.05
N ASN A 437 -0.82 -2.47 9.35
CA ASN A 437 -0.42 -3.70 10.02
C ASN A 437 -1.24 -4.90 9.52
N GLY A 438 -2.53 -4.70 9.18
CA GLY A 438 -3.34 -5.72 8.51
C GLY A 438 -2.70 -6.21 7.22
N LEU A 439 -2.29 -5.29 6.33
CA LEU A 439 -1.57 -5.63 5.08
C LEU A 439 -0.26 -6.38 5.37
N ALA A 440 0.50 -5.95 6.38
CA ALA A 440 1.75 -6.62 6.76
C ALA A 440 1.52 -8.05 7.31
N ILE A 441 0.45 -8.28 8.07
CA ILE A 441 0.07 -9.61 8.56
C ILE A 441 -0.31 -10.53 7.40
N GLU A 442 -1.13 -10.06 6.44
CA GLU A 442 -1.46 -10.82 5.21
C GLU A 442 -0.19 -11.22 4.47
N ALA A 443 0.70 -10.26 4.22
CA ALA A 443 1.95 -10.50 3.50
C ALA A 443 2.91 -11.46 4.23
N LEU A 444 2.95 -11.42 5.56
CA LEU A 444 3.71 -12.39 6.36
C LEU A 444 3.10 -13.79 6.29
N CYS A 445 1.76 -13.91 6.20
CA CYS A 445 1.10 -15.19 5.94
C CYS A 445 1.47 -15.72 4.54
N ASP A 446 1.47 -14.85 3.52
CA ASP A 446 1.93 -15.22 2.18
C ASP A 446 3.37 -15.73 2.21
N ALA A 447 4.28 -15.01 2.86
CA ALA A 447 5.68 -15.42 2.99
C ALA A 447 5.83 -16.77 3.73
N ALA A 448 5.09 -16.96 4.81
CA ALA A 448 5.12 -18.21 5.58
C ALA A 448 4.68 -19.41 4.75
N MET A 449 3.57 -19.27 4.02
CA MET A 449 2.95 -20.37 3.29
C MET A 449 3.64 -20.64 1.95
N LEU A 450 4.18 -19.62 1.30
CA LEU A 450 4.77 -19.73 -0.03
C LEU A 450 6.28 -20.02 0.03
N LEU A 451 7.00 -19.43 0.99
CA LEU A 451 8.47 -19.56 1.09
C LEU A 451 8.95 -20.53 2.18
N ASP A 452 8.01 -21.21 2.87
CA ASP A 452 8.31 -22.09 4.00
C ASP A 452 9.05 -21.34 5.14
N GLU A 453 8.59 -20.11 5.48
CA GLU A 453 9.17 -19.26 6.52
C GLU A 453 8.29 -19.26 7.81
N PRO A 454 8.37 -20.30 8.66
CA PRO A 454 7.49 -20.40 9.84
C PRO A 454 7.63 -19.22 10.80
N SER A 455 8.81 -18.60 10.86
CA SER A 455 9.04 -17.42 11.70
C SER A 455 8.25 -16.19 11.24
N ALA A 456 7.85 -16.12 9.98
CA ALA A 456 6.96 -15.08 9.48
C ALA A 456 5.53 -15.29 10.01
N LEU A 457 5.05 -16.55 10.10
CA LEU A 457 3.73 -16.86 10.66
C LEU A 457 3.68 -16.57 12.17
N GLU A 458 4.75 -16.90 12.90
CA GLU A 458 4.87 -16.58 14.32
C GLU A 458 4.78 -15.06 14.55
N LEU A 459 5.50 -14.28 13.74
CA LEU A 459 5.48 -12.83 13.82
C LEU A 459 4.09 -12.27 13.45
N ALA A 460 3.47 -12.76 12.38
CA ALA A 460 2.12 -12.37 11.96
C ALA A 460 1.10 -12.61 13.09
N THR A 461 1.16 -13.78 13.73
CA THR A 461 0.27 -14.18 14.82
C THR A 461 0.45 -13.29 16.06
N SER A 462 1.70 -12.98 16.41
CA SER A 462 2.02 -12.11 17.54
C SER A 462 1.53 -10.68 17.32
N VAL A 463 1.81 -10.11 16.14
CA VAL A 463 1.35 -8.77 15.76
C VAL A 463 -0.18 -8.70 15.72
N ALA A 464 -0.84 -9.69 15.11
CA ALA A 464 -2.30 -9.76 15.04
C ALA A 464 -2.97 -9.82 16.42
N THR A 465 -2.37 -10.56 17.36
CA THR A 465 -2.86 -10.64 18.74
C THR A 465 -2.73 -9.28 19.44
N SER A 466 -1.56 -8.65 19.32
CA SER A 466 -1.29 -7.35 19.93
C SER A 466 -2.18 -6.23 19.36
N LEU A 467 -2.45 -6.25 18.04
CA LEU A 467 -3.37 -5.31 17.41
C LEU A 467 -4.79 -5.47 17.94
N TRP A 468 -5.27 -6.70 18.05
CA TRP A 468 -6.61 -6.95 18.61
C TRP A 468 -6.72 -6.36 20.02
N ASP A 469 -5.74 -6.63 20.87
CA ASP A 469 -5.75 -6.20 22.27
C ASP A 469 -5.63 -4.67 22.43
N SER A 470 -4.96 -3.99 21.49
CA SER A 470 -4.71 -2.54 21.59
C SER A 470 -5.68 -1.67 20.76
N HIS A 471 -6.28 -2.21 19.67
CA HIS A 471 -7.10 -1.42 18.76
C HIS A 471 -8.59 -1.76 18.80
N TRP A 472 -8.97 -2.97 19.25
CA TRP A 472 -10.38 -3.35 19.35
C TRP A 472 -10.98 -2.96 20.70
N ASP A 473 -11.96 -2.07 20.70
CA ASP A 473 -12.74 -1.70 21.89
C ASP A 473 -14.01 -2.56 21.94
N GLU A 474 -13.97 -3.61 22.76
CA GLU A 474 -15.13 -4.53 22.94
C GLU A 474 -16.38 -3.81 23.46
N THR A 475 -16.22 -2.75 24.26
CA THR A 475 -17.37 -2.04 24.85
C THR A 475 -18.12 -1.20 23.85
N LYS A 476 -17.41 -0.67 22.84
CA LYS A 476 -17.97 0.16 21.79
C LYS A 476 -18.17 -0.61 20.49
N ASN A 477 -17.65 -1.84 20.40
CA ASN A 477 -17.61 -2.64 19.17
C ASN A 477 -16.98 -1.85 18.02
N ARG A 478 -15.80 -1.25 18.28
CA ARG A 478 -15.10 -0.35 17.34
C ARG A 478 -13.61 -0.64 17.28
N LEU A 479 -13.05 -0.50 16.09
CA LEU A 479 -11.62 -0.54 15.84
C LEU A 479 -11.06 0.89 15.91
N GLY A 480 -10.04 1.12 16.74
CA GLY A 480 -9.27 2.37 16.71
C GLY A 480 -8.26 2.35 15.56
N ARG A 481 -8.06 3.49 14.87
CA ARG A 481 -7.14 3.58 13.74
C ARG A 481 -5.67 3.53 14.15
N VAL A 482 -5.27 4.33 15.14
CA VAL A 482 -3.85 4.59 15.48
C VAL A 482 -3.60 4.37 16.96
N SER A 483 -2.53 3.65 17.28
CA SER A 483 -1.97 3.54 18.62
C SER A 483 -0.49 3.98 18.63
N PHE A 484 0.04 4.20 19.83
CA PHE A 484 1.44 4.55 20.05
C PHE A 484 2.04 3.73 21.18
N ALA A 485 3.23 3.17 20.94
CA ALA A 485 4.07 2.56 21.97
C ALA A 485 3.30 1.66 22.94
N GLY A 486 2.46 0.77 22.41
CA GLY A 486 1.69 -0.19 23.22
C GLY A 486 0.56 0.40 24.07
N GLN A 487 0.21 1.68 23.87
CA GLN A 487 -0.99 2.25 24.47
C GLN A 487 -2.22 1.84 23.64
N PRO A 488 -3.40 1.71 24.27
CA PRO A 488 -4.64 1.51 23.52
C PRO A 488 -4.82 2.59 22.47
N ALA A 489 -5.42 2.23 21.32
CA ALA A 489 -5.72 3.18 20.27
C ALA A 489 -6.61 4.31 20.82
N THR A 490 -6.19 5.55 20.58
CA THR A 490 -6.89 6.76 21.01
C THR A 490 -7.25 7.60 19.82
N GLY A 491 -8.35 8.36 19.90
CA GLY A 491 -8.77 9.26 18.83
C GLY A 491 -9.84 8.66 17.93
N ASN A 492 -9.65 8.78 16.61
CA ASN A 492 -10.68 8.44 15.63
C ASN A 492 -10.88 6.93 15.50
N GLU A 493 -12.12 6.55 15.23
CA GLU A 493 -12.45 5.21 14.74
C GLU A 493 -11.67 4.93 13.45
N GLY A 494 -11.31 3.67 13.22
CA GLY A 494 -10.71 3.21 11.99
C GLY A 494 -11.60 3.48 10.78
N THR A 495 -10.98 3.65 9.63
CA THR A 495 -11.69 3.75 8.35
C THR A 495 -12.14 2.38 7.86
N LEU A 496 -12.97 2.32 6.82
CA LEU A 496 -13.32 1.05 6.17
C LEU A 496 -12.08 0.26 5.75
N GLN A 497 -11.01 0.94 5.33
CA GLN A 497 -9.74 0.31 4.98
C GLN A 497 -9.11 -0.43 6.16
N ASP A 498 -9.12 0.17 7.36
CA ASP A 498 -8.57 -0.47 8.56
C ASP A 498 -9.33 -1.74 8.93
N TYR A 499 -10.66 -1.69 8.90
CA TYR A 499 -11.52 -2.86 9.15
C TYR A 499 -11.32 -3.96 8.10
N ALA A 500 -11.29 -3.59 6.84
CA ALA A 500 -11.20 -4.52 5.72
C ALA A 500 -9.82 -5.21 5.67
N ALA A 501 -8.72 -4.43 5.74
CA ALA A 501 -7.37 -4.98 5.72
C ALA A 501 -7.11 -5.92 6.91
N LEU A 502 -7.58 -5.56 8.11
CA LEU A 502 -7.43 -6.42 9.28
C LEU A 502 -8.32 -7.67 9.19
N ALA A 503 -9.51 -7.59 8.58
CA ALA A 503 -10.35 -8.75 8.32
C ALA A 503 -9.70 -9.71 7.33
N VAL A 504 -9.12 -9.22 6.22
CA VAL A 504 -8.33 -10.02 5.27
C VAL A 504 -7.18 -10.72 5.99
N ALA A 505 -6.41 -9.97 6.79
CA ALA A 505 -5.29 -10.51 7.58
C ALA A 505 -5.72 -11.66 8.50
N PHE A 506 -6.82 -11.50 9.22
CA PHE A 506 -7.31 -12.54 10.13
C PHE A 506 -7.84 -13.77 9.39
N LEU A 507 -8.46 -13.59 8.22
CA LEU A 507 -8.87 -14.71 7.37
C LEU A 507 -7.65 -15.45 6.78
N SER A 508 -6.59 -14.75 6.43
CA SER A 508 -5.31 -15.34 6.02
C SER A 508 -4.65 -16.11 7.17
N LEU A 509 -4.66 -15.59 8.39
CA LEU A 509 -4.21 -16.31 9.58
C LEU A 509 -5.07 -17.56 9.85
N LYS A 510 -6.40 -17.47 9.71
CA LYS A 510 -7.29 -18.64 9.81
C LYS A 510 -6.91 -19.73 8.81
N GLN A 511 -6.66 -19.35 7.56
CA GLN A 511 -6.26 -20.27 6.51
C GLN A 511 -4.88 -20.89 6.78
N ALA A 512 -3.92 -20.11 7.30
CA ALA A 512 -2.55 -20.55 7.58
C ALA A 512 -2.45 -21.44 8.84
N THR A 513 -3.17 -21.09 9.92
CA THR A 513 -3.06 -21.76 11.23
C THR A 513 -4.16 -22.79 11.50
N GLY A 514 -5.31 -22.65 10.86
CA GLY A 514 -6.52 -23.41 11.18
C GLY A 514 -7.26 -22.94 12.45
N GLU A 515 -6.77 -21.93 13.16
CA GLU A 515 -7.33 -21.46 14.42
C GLU A 515 -8.61 -20.62 14.19
N THR A 516 -9.73 -21.06 14.78
CA THR A 516 -11.05 -20.42 14.59
C THR A 516 -11.19 -19.04 15.21
N ILE A 517 -10.33 -18.67 16.15
CA ILE A 517 -10.34 -17.34 16.77
C ILE A 517 -10.18 -16.22 15.73
N TRP A 518 -9.38 -16.45 14.70
CA TRP A 518 -9.14 -15.47 13.64
C TRP A 518 -10.38 -15.20 12.81
N GLU A 519 -11.15 -16.26 12.49
CA GLU A 519 -12.43 -16.10 11.78
C GLU A 519 -13.47 -15.37 12.64
N GLN A 520 -13.50 -15.67 13.95
CA GLN A 520 -14.41 -14.96 14.89
C GLN A 520 -14.09 -13.47 14.93
N ARG A 521 -12.82 -13.09 15.05
CA ARG A 521 -12.36 -11.69 15.04
C ARG A 521 -12.64 -11.03 13.69
N ALA A 522 -12.36 -11.69 12.58
CA ALA A 522 -12.70 -11.21 11.23
C ALA A 522 -14.20 -10.95 11.09
N SER A 523 -15.04 -11.82 11.63
CA SER A 523 -16.50 -11.68 11.59
C SER A 523 -17.00 -10.45 12.35
N LEU A 524 -16.39 -10.11 13.50
CA LEU A 524 -16.71 -8.88 14.25
C LEU A 524 -16.33 -7.63 13.45
N LEU A 525 -15.16 -7.63 12.82
CA LEU A 525 -14.72 -6.53 11.96
C LEU A 525 -15.66 -6.33 10.77
N LEU A 526 -16.01 -7.43 10.07
CA LEU A 526 -16.89 -7.39 8.90
C LEU A 526 -18.33 -6.98 9.27
N GLU A 527 -18.81 -7.38 10.45
CA GLU A 527 -20.12 -6.93 10.93
C GLU A 527 -20.15 -5.42 11.16
N ARG A 528 -19.12 -4.87 11.82
CA ARG A 528 -18.99 -3.41 12.00
C ARG A 528 -18.77 -2.67 10.67
N ALA A 529 -18.03 -3.25 9.75
CA ALA A 529 -17.77 -2.67 8.42
C ALA A 529 -19.05 -2.44 7.60
N LYS A 530 -20.14 -3.13 7.89
CA LYS A 530 -21.45 -2.87 7.25
C LYS A 530 -21.97 -1.45 7.49
N ASP A 531 -21.63 -0.84 8.62
CA ASP A 531 -22.06 0.53 8.94
C ASP A 531 -21.40 1.59 8.04
N PHE A 532 -20.29 1.22 7.37
CA PHE A 532 -19.61 2.04 6.37
C PHE A 532 -20.25 1.94 4.97
N ILE A 533 -21.25 1.09 4.79
CA ILE A 533 -21.95 0.95 3.52
C ILE A 533 -23.21 1.82 3.55
N ASP A 534 -23.33 2.72 2.60
CA ASP A 534 -24.51 3.56 2.47
C ASP A 534 -25.76 2.70 2.25
N PRO A 535 -26.77 2.78 3.13
CA PRO A 535 -27.93 1.89 3.06
C PRO A 535 -28.84 2.15 1.85
N VAL A 536 -28.72 3.32 1.20
CA VAL A 536 -29.56 3.72 0.06
C VAL A 536 -28.88 3.37 -1.25
N THR A 537 -27.59 3.72 -1.37
CA THR A 537 -26.82 3.56 -2.62
C THR A 537 -26.01 2.26 -2.67
N GLY A 538 -25.71 1.64 -1.51
CA GLY A 538 -24.79 0.53 -1.39
C GLY A 538 -23.33 0.92 -1.53
N ALA A 539 -23.02 2.22 -1.65
CA ALA A 539 -21.65 2.71 -1.81
C ALA A 539 -20.86 2.61 -0.49
N PRO A 540 -19.61 2.18 -0.51
CA PRO A 540 -18.74 2.20 0.65
C PRO A 540 -18.38 3.65 1.02
N ARG A 541 -18.12 3.92 2.30
CA ARG A 541 -17.72 5.21 2.87
C ARG A 541 -16.47 5.02 3.70
N ASP A 542 -15.60 6.04 3.76
CA ASP A 542 -14.38 5.99 4.58
C ASP A 542 -14.68 6.12 6.08
N ALA A 543 -15.75 6.82 6.44
CA ALA A 543 -16.15 7.02 7.81
C ALA A 543 -17.67 6.87 7.97
N VAL A 544 -18.09 6.41 9.15
CA VAL A 544 -19.53 6.34 9.53
C VAL A 544 -20.07 7.74 9.79
N GLU A 545 -19.29 8.56 10.51
CA GLU A 545 -19.60 9.95 10.81
C GLU A 545 -18.61 10.87 10.12
N VAL A 546 -19.10 11.86 9.38
CA VAL A 546 -18.27 12.80 8.63
C VAL A 546 -18.28 14.15 9.33
N ASP A 547 -17.09 14.73 9.51
CA ASP A 547 -16.93 16.10 10.04
C ASP A 547 -17.69 17.12 9.18
N ALA A 548 -18.40 18.06 9.83
CA ALA A 548 -19.23 19.05 9.15
C ALA A 548 -18.40 19.92 8.17
N ARG A 549 -17.12 20.13 8.42
CA ARG A 549 -16.21 20.90 7.56
C ARG A 549 -15.86 20.14 6.28
N ILE A 550 -15.70 18.84 6.39
CA ILE A 550 -15.52 17.93 5.26
C ILE A 550 -16.79 17.91 4.41
N SER A 551 -17.97 17.77 5.07
CA SER A 551 -19.27 17.82 4.37
C SER A 551 -19.51 19.18 3.69
N ALA A 552 -19.08 20.29 4.28
CA ALA A 552 -19.16 21.62 3.68
C ALA A 552 -18.29 21.76 2.42
N GLN A 553 -17.14 21.06 2.37
CA GLN A 553 -16.21 21.10 1.25
C GLN A 553 -16.60 20.19 0.08
N ARG A 554 -17.18 19.01 0.32
CA ARG A 554 -17.42 18.02 -0.73
C ARG A 554 -18.82 17.40 -0.74
N SER A 555 -19.79 17.99 -0.02
CA SER A 555 -21.11 17.44 0.30
C SER A 555 -21.07 16.12 1.08
N ASP A 556 -22.24 15.54 1.42
CA ASP A 556 -22.36 14.38 2.34
C ASP A 556 -21.79 13.06 1.79
N VAL A 557 -21.17 13.10 0.64
CA VAL A 557 -20.58 11.90 0.07
C VAL A 557 -19.16 11.75 0.62
N ALA A 558 -19.05 11.14 1.78
CA ALA A 558 -17.81 10.52 2.23
C ALA A 558 -17.52 9.30 1.33
N ALA A 559 -17.34 9.54 0.04
CA ALA A 559 -17.04 8.48 -0.90
C ALA A 559 -15.65 7.95 -0.56
N VAL A 560 -15.58 6.66 -0.32
CA VAL A 560 -14.34 5.89 -0.35
C VAL A 560 -13.67 6.12 -1.69
N SER A 561 -12.37 6.26 -1.71
CA SER A 561 -11.62 6.05 -2.94
C SER A 561 -11.98 4.67 -3.49
N VAL A 562 -12.58 4.64 -4.67
CA VAL A 562 -12.93 3.40 -5.37
C VAL A 562 -11.77 2.88 -6.23
N LEU A 563 -10.69 3.63 -6.24
CA LEU A 563 -9.51 3.38 -7.06
C LEU A 563 -8.34 3.05 -6.15
N ASP A 564 -7.54 2.09 -6.61
CA ASP A 564 -6.26 1.78 -5.98
C ASP A 564 -5.28 2.96 -6.20
N ASP A 565 -4.49 3.22 -5.17
CA ASP A 565 -3.34 4.12 -5.18
C ASP A 565 -2.15 3.35 -4.57
N ALA A 566 -1.33 3.98 -3.75
CA ALA A 566 -0.32 3.27 -2.96
C ALA A 566 -0.94 2.19 -2.05
N LEU A 567 -2.16 2.41 -1.61
CA LEU A 567 -2.98 1.45 -0.87
C LEU A 567 -4.11 0.90 -1.76
N PRO A 568 -4.54 -0.35 -1.56
CA PRO A 568 -5.68 -0.90 -2.25
C PRO A 568 -6.97 -0.18 -1.82
N ALA A 569 -7.91 -0.04 -2.74
CA ALA A 569 -9.20 0.60 -2.48
C ALA A 569 -9.95 -0.09 -1.33
N ALA A 570 -10.44 0.67 -0.36
CA ALA A 570 -11.09 0.13 0.84
C ALA A 570 -12.32 -0.74 0.52
N GLY A 571 -13.13 -0.32 -0.46
CA GLY A 571 -14.27 -1.10 -0.95
C GLY A 571 -13.87 -2.43 -1.58
N ALA A 572 -12.73 -2.47 -2.30
CA ALA A 572 -12.18 -3.69 -2.89
C ALA A 572 -11.64 -4.65 -1.81
N LEU A 573 -10.93 -4.13 -0.80
CA LEU A 573 -10.48 -4.94 0.35
C LEU A 573 -11.66 -5.52 1.13
N TYR A 574 -12.72 -4.74 1.35
CA TYR A 574 -13.91 -5.24 2.02
C TYR A 574 -14.58 -6.35 1.18
N ALA A 575 -14.68 -6.16 -0.13
CA ALA A 575 -15.16 -7.20 -1.05
C ALA A 575 -14.28 -8.46 -1.02
N LYS A 576 -12.94 -8.29 -0.97
CA LYS A 576 -11.96 -9.40 -0.82
C LYS A 576 -12.22 -10.19 0.46
N ALA A 577 -12.37 -9.52 1.60
CA ALA A 577 -12.62 -10.18 2.87
C ALA A 577 -13.95 -10.97 2.88
N LEU A 578 -15.03 -10.40 2.31
CA LEU A 578 -16.30 -11.10 2.17
C LEU A 578 -16.17 -12.34 1.27
N ALA A 579 -15.48 -12.23 0.14
CA ALA A 579 -15.24 -13.34 -0.78
C ALA A 579 -14.42 -14.45 -0.11
N MET A 580 -13.32 -14.09 0.58
CA MET A 580 -12.46 -15.05 1.30
C MET A 580 -13.25 -15.83 2.36
N ARG A 581 -14.07 -15.13 3.15
CA ARG A 581 -14.89 -15.80 4.19
C ARG A 581 -15.90 -16.74 3.59
N ALA A 582 -16.60 -16.31 2.54
CA ALA A 582 -17.57 -17.16 1.86
C ALA A 582 -16.93 -18.39 1.23
N MET A 583 -15.77 -18.24 0.56
CA MET A 583 -15.05 -19.35 -0.07
C MET A 583 -14.45 -20.31 0.97
N ALA A 584 -14.02 -19.82 2.12
CA ALA A 584 -13.59 -20.67 3.24
C ALA A 584 -14.76 -21.53 3.76
N GLY A 585 -15.94 -20.94 3.94
CA GLY A 585 -17.18 -21.67 4.31
C GLY A 585 -17.53 -22.78 3.32
N MET A 586 -17.37 -22.52 2.00
CA MET A 586 -17.55 -23.55 0.97
C MET A 586 -16.56 -24.71 1.14
N ALA A 587 -15.28 -24.40 1.32
CA ALA A 587 -14.24 -25.43 1.49
C ALA A 587 -14.47 -26.28 2.75
N GLU A 588 -15.01 -25.70 3.81
CA GLU A 588 -15.33 -26.37 5.08
C GLU A 588 -16.69 -27.12 5.05
N GLY A 589 -17.50 -26.92 4.00
CA GLY A 589 -18.85 -27.51 3.89
C GLY A 589 -19.90 -26.80 4.74
N ASN A 590 -19.65 -25.55 5.15
CA ASN A 590 -20.53 -24.73 5.95
C ASN A 590 -21.22 -23.61 5.11
N TYR A 591 -21.24 -23.76 3.79
CA TYR A 591 -21.83 -22.78 2.90
C TYR A 591 -23.34 -22.67 3.08
N GLY A 592 -23.87 -21.45 3.22
CA GLY A 592 -25.28 -21.18 3.42
C GLY A 592 -25.67 -19.81 2.86
N GLU A 593 -26.93 -19.40 3.10
CA GLU A 593 -27.51 -18.18 2.56
C GLU A 593 -26.69 -16.92 2.91
N SER A 594 -26.11 -16.86 4.11
CA SER A 594 -25.24 -15.77 4.52
C SER A 594 -24.00 -15.64 3.62
N HIS A 595 -23.33 -16.75 3.29
CA HIS A 595 -22.16 -16.76 2.44
C HIS A 595 -22.49 -16.39 0.98
N ALA A 596 -23.66 -16.84 0.49
CA ALA A 596 -24.16 -16.44 -0.83
C ALA A 596 -24.39 -14.92 -0.91
N GLN A 597 -24.96 -14.33 0.16
CA GLN A 597 -25.16 -12.89 0.24
C GLN A 597 -23.84 -12.12 0.31
N GLU A 598 -22.81 -12.66 1.00
CA GLU A 598 -21.49 -12.08 1.04
C GLU A 598 -20.83 -12.05 -0.33
N LEU A 599 -20.88 -13.15 -1.09
CA LEU A 599 -20.38 -13.18 -2.46
C LEU A 599 -21.10 -12.20 -3.38
N GLU A 600 -22.42 -12.08 -3.25
CA GLU A 600 -23.20 -11.12 -4.03
C GLU A 600 -22.83 -9.68 -3.66
N THR A 601 -22.61 -9.39 -2.37
CA THR A 601 -22.15 -8.09 -1.91
C THR A 601 -20.75 -7.79 -2.44
N ALA A 602 -19.82 -8.75 -2.36
CA ALA A 602 -18.47 -8.61 -2.89
C ALA A 602 -18.47 -8.37 -4.40
N ARG A 603 -19.34 -9.09 -5.15
CA ARG A 603 -19.51 -8.88 -6.59
C ARG A 603 -19.97 -7.46 -6.91
N LYS A 604 -20.95 -6.93 -6.19
CA LYS A 604 -21.46 -5.55 -6.40
C LYS A 604 -20.39 -4.51 -6.10
N LEU A 605 -19.70 -4.63 -4.95
CA LEU A 605 -18.67 -3.68 -4.54
C LEU A 605 -17.46 -3.63 -5.50
N SER A 606 -17.21 -4.68 -6.25
CA SER A 606 -16.09 -4.76 -7.20
C SER A 606 -16.52 -4.72 -8.69
N SER A 607 -17.82 -4.59 -9.01
CA SER A 607 -18.34 -4.65 -10.39
C SER A 607 -17.80 -3.55 -11.31
N HIS A 608 -17.51 -2.35 -10.77
CA HIS A 608 -16.94 -1.23 -11.51
C HIS A 608 -15.60 -1.58 -12.18
N ALA A 609 -14.81 -2.50 -11.59
CA ALA A 609 -13.54 -2.94 -12.15
C ALA A 609 -13.70 -3.58 -13.52
N VAL A 610 -14.80 -4.31 -13.75
CA VAL A 610 -15.09 -4.93 -15.03
C VAL A 610 -15.33 -3.88 -16.13
N ALA A 611 -16.03 -2.80 -15.78
CA ALA A 611 -16.31 -1.71 -16.71
C ALA A 611 -15.05 -0.86 -17.01
N LEU A 612 -14.16 -0.68 -16.04
CA LEU A 612 -12.98 0.19 -16.13
C LEU A 612 -11.69 -0.54 -16.53
N ALA A 613 -11.73 -1.86 -16.71
CA ALA A 613 -10.56 -2.70 -16.96
C ALA A 613 -9.73 -2.29 -18.19
N SER A 614 -10.33 -1.66 -19.20
CA SER A 614 -9.61 -1.19 -20.39
C SER A 614 -9.03 0.22 -20.27
N GLU A 615 -9.57 1.06 -19.39
CA GLU A 615 -9.25 2.49 -19.31
C GLU A 615 -8.43 2.84 -18.06
N ALA A 616 -8.72 2.19 -16.94
CA ALA A 616 -8.13 2.46 -15.64
C ALA A 616 -7.64 1.18 -14.95
N ALA A 617 -7.14 0.21 -15.70
CA ALA A 617 -6.78 -1.13 -15.22
C ALA A 617 -5.93 -1.12 -13.94
N THR A 618 -4.91 -0.26 -13.88
CA THR A 618 -4.00 -0.16 -12.71
C THR A 618 -4.71 0.36 -11.46
N GLN A 619 -5.69 1.23 -11.65
CA GLN A 619 -6.43 1.85 -10.55
C GLN A 619 -7.60 0.99 -10.03
N VAL A 620 -7.93 -0.11 -10.70
CA VAL A 620 -9.00 -1.04 -10.30
C VAL A 620 -8.49 -2.48 -10.13
N ALA A 621 -7.20 -2.66 -10.02
CA ALA A 621 -6.56 -3.97 -10.01
C ALA A 621 -7.04 -4.85 -8.86
N THR A 622 -7.12 -4.33 -7.63
CA THR A 622 -7.61 -5.08 -6.46
C THR A 622 -9.08 -5.49 -6.62
N ALA A 623 -9.93 -4.58 -7.11
CA ALA A 623 -11.34 -4.90 -7.37
C ALA A 623 -11.50 -5.92 -8.51
N LEU A 624 -10.62 -5.87 -9.53
CA LEU A 624 -10.59 -6.85 -10.62
C LEU A 624 -10.12 -8.23 -10.11
N GLU A 625 -9.13 -8.29 -9.23
CA GLU A 625 -8.71 -9.53 -8.55
C GLU A 625 -9.90 -10.20 -7.86
N VAL A 626 -10.69 -9.43 -7.10
CA VAL A 626 -11.89 -9.94 -6.43
C VAL A 626 -12.90 -10.50 -7.45
N GLN A 627 -13.14 -9.83 -8.56
CA GLN A 627 -14.02 -10.32 -9.62
C GLN A 627 -13.52 -11.62 -10.23
N VAL A 628 -12.21 -11.72 -10.46
CA VAL A 628 -11.57 -12.95 -10.95
C VAL A 628 -11.73 -14.09 -9.95
N MET A 629 -11.47 -13.84 -8.65
CA MET A 629 -11.64 -14.84 -7.59
C MET A 629 -13.09 -15.38 -7.54
N ILE A 630 -14.08 -14.50 -7.47
CA ILE A 630 -15.49 -14.87 -7.35
C ILE A 630 -16.00 -15.60 -8.61
N SER A 631 -15.51 -15.19 -9.78
CA SER A 631 -15.94 -15.74 -11.07
C SER A 631 -15.17 -17.00 -11.48
N SER A 632 -14.09 -17.35 -10.76
CA SER A 632 -13.27 -18.52 -11.04
C SER A 632 -14.11 -19.79 -11.09
N ALA A 633 -13.74 -20.69 -11.99
CA ALA A 633 -14.31 -22.05 -12.05
C ALA A 633 -13.87 -22.93 -10.87
N VAL A 634 -12.88 -22.47 -10.10
CA VAL A 634 -12.30 -23.19 -8.97
C VAL A 634 -12.17 -22.24 -7.77
N HIS A 635 -12.94 -22.49 -6.71
CA HIS A 635 -12.86 -21.76 -5.46
C HIS A 635 -11.99 -22.48 -4.43
N TYR A 636 -11.98 -23.81 -4.48
CA TYR A 636 -11.12 -24.61 -3.61
C TYR A 636 -10.70 -25.92 -4.26
N LEU A 637 -9.60 -26.48 -3.76
CA LEU A 637 -9.03 -27.74 -4.19
C LEU A 637 -9.10 -28.78 -3.06
N SER A 638 -9.57 -30.00 -3.37
CA SER A 638 -9.48 -31.13 -2.45
C SER A 638 -8.39 -32.07 -2.92
N LEU A 639 -7.48 -32.45 -2.02
CA LEU A 639 -6.31 -33.27 -2.32
C LEU A 639 -6.40 -34.68 -1.69
N SER A 640 -5.98 -35.70 -2.41
CA SER A 640 -5.91 -37.09 -1.91
C SER A 640 -4.72 -37.34 -0.99
N SER A 641 -3.72 -36.47 -0.98
CA SER A 641 -2.53 -36.53 -0.13
C SER A 641 -2.17 -35.09 0.33
N TRP A 642 -1.54 -34.98 1.49
CA TRP A 642 -1.12 -33.67 2.04
C TRP A 642 0.41 -33.48 2.05
N ASP A 643 1.15 -34.58 2.25
CA ASP A 643 2.59 -34.54 2.55
C ASP A 643 3.50 -34.81 1.35
N SER A 644 2.95 -35.18 0.17
CA SER A 644 3.77 -35.34 -1.02
C SER A 644 4.32 -34.01 -1.54
N SER A 645 5.48 -34.03 -2.18
CA SER A 645 6.09 -32.81 -2.78
C SER A 645 5.16 -32.14 -3.79
N GLU A 646 4.41 -32.95 -4.56
CA GLU A 646 3.42 -32.47 -5.51
C GLU A 646 2.22 -31.81 -4.79
N ALA A 647 1.74 -32.37 -3.69
CA ALA A 647 0.70 -31.77 -2.87
C ALA A 647 1.16 -30.42 -2.28
N GLN A 648 2.42 -30.32 -1.86
CA GLN A 648 3.00 -29.05 -1.40
C GLN A 648 3.01 -28.00 -2.53
N ARG A 649 3.42 -28.36 -3.76
CA ARG A 649 3.35 -27.46 -4.93
C ARG A 649 1.92 -26.99 -5.18
N VAL A 650 0.94 -27.90 -5.18
CA VAL A 650 -0.48 -27.55 -5.40
C VAL A 650 -1.01 -26.63 -4.29
N ARG A 651 -0.62 -26.86 -3.02
CA ARG A 651 -1.02 -25.95 -1.91
C ARG A 651 -0.45 -24.57 -2.09
N LYS A 652 0.82 -24.43 -2.46
CA LYS A 652 1.46 -23.13 -2.73
C LYS A 652 0.82 -22.44 -3.93
N LEU A 653 0.59 -23.16 -5.03
CA LEU A 653 -0.10 -22.63 -6.21
C LEU A 653 -1.52 -22.17 -5.86
N GLY A 654 -2.28 -22.98 -5.13
CA GLY A 654 -3.61 -22.63 -4.66
C GLY A 654 -3.61 -21.36 -3.80
N TRP A 655 -2.71 -21.28 -2.81
CA TRP A 655 -2.55 -20.09 -1.98
C TRP A 655 -2.23 -18.85 -2.81
N ALA A 656 -1.22 -18.94 -3.70
CA ALA A 656 -0.77 -17.83 -4.54
C ALA A 656 -1.85 -17.30 -5.49
N LEU A 657 -2.79 -18.14 -5.91
CA LEU A 657 -3.93 -17.80 -6.78
C LEU A 657 -5.24 -17.56 -6.00
N GLY A 658 -5.20 -17.45 -4.66
CA GLY A 658 -6.37 -17.15 -3.83
C GLY A 658 -7.37 -18.29 -3.67
N MET A 659 -6.98 -19.55 -3.93
CA MET A 659 -7.81 -20.72 -3.76
C MET A 659 -7.60 -21.36 -2.38
N ASN A 660 -8.68 -21.82 -1.74
CA ASN A 660 -8.57 -22.65 -0.55
C ASN A 660 -8.13 -24.09 -0.94
N VAL A 661 -7.32 -24.73 -0.09
CA VAL A 661 -6.88 -26.12 -0.33
C VAL A 661 -7.14 -26.95 0.91
N LYS A 662 -7.80 -28.10 0.73
CA LYS A 662 -8.10 -29.03 1.83
C LYS A 662 -7.68 -30.45 1.52
N TYR A 663 -7.43 -31.23 2.58
CA TYR A 663 -7.26 -32.67 2.47
C TYR A 663 -8.62 -33.39 2.42
N SER A 664 -8.77 -34.35 1.52
CA SER A 664 -9.97 -35.18 1.38
C SER A 664 -9.59 -36.67 1.35
N PRO A 665 -9.73 -37.39 2.47
CA PRO A 665 -9.42 -38.81 2.55
C PRO A 665 -10.29 -39.65 1.61
N GLU A 666 -11.46 -39.18 1.21
CA GLU A 666 -12.36 -39.85 0.28
C GLU A 666 -11.77 -39.98 -1.13
N LEU A 667 -10.87 -39.09 -1.51
CA LEU A 667 -10.11 -39.17 -2.76
C LEU A 667 -8.95 -40.16 -2.69
N SER A 668 -8.61 -40.63 -1.50
CA SER A 668 -7.52 -41.59 -1.28
C SER A 668 -7.91 -42.96 -1.89
N GLY A 669 -7.07 -43.52 -2.71
CA GLY A 669 -7.23 -44.80 -3.38
C GLY A 669 -5.86 -45.28 -3.85
N ASP A 670 -5.76 -46.45 -4.52
CA ASP A 670 -4.53 -47.08 -5.00
C ASP A 670 -3.74 -46.20 -6.00
N ALA A 671 -3.33 -45.01 -5.60
CA ALA A 671 -2.69 -44.09 -6.52
C ALA A 671 -1.29 -43.71 -6.06
N GLU A 672 -0.30 -44.09 -6.85
CA GLU A 672 1.04 -43.48 -6.85
C GLU A 672 1.00 -41.96 -7.24
N THR A 673 -0.14 -41.46 -7.73
CA THR A 673 -0.30 -40.11 -8.29
C THR A 673 -1.31 -39.32 -7.46
N LEU A 674 -0.97 -38.07 -7.15
CA LEU A 674 -1.86 -37.11 -6.48
C LEU A 674 -3.16 -36.91 -7.26
N LYS A 675 -4.31 -37.07 -6.61
CA LYS A 675 -5.61 -36.68 -7.15
C LYS A 675 -5.98 -35.31 -6.60
N ILE A 676 -6.36 -34.42 -7.47
CA ILE A 676 -6.77 -33.06 -7.19
C ILE A 676 -8.20 -32.89 -7.69
N GLN A 677 -9.12 -32.54 -6.79
CA GLN A 677 -10.51 -32.31 -7.18
C GLN A 677 -10.80 -30.80 -7.08
N PRO A 678 -10.95 -30.11 -8.21
CA PRO A 678 -11.36 -28.71 -8.25
C PRO A 678 -12.85 -28.60 -7.92
N CYS A 679 -13.21 -27.64 -7.07
CA CYS A 679 -14.58 -27.41 -6.64
C CYS A 679 -14.94 -25.92 -6.73
N ARG A 680 -16.20 -25.65 -7.11
CA ARG A 680 -16.82 -24.32 -7.08
C ARG A 680 -18.14 -24.41 -6.33
N GLU A 681 -18.29 -23.58 -5.29
CA GLU A 681 -19.45 -23.68 -4.41
C GLU A 681 -19.63 -25.12 -3.90
N GLU A 682 -20.81 -25.72 -4.07
CA GLU A 682 -21.11 -27.10 -3.70
C GLU A 682 -20.80 -28.11 -4.81
N LEU A 683 -20.40 -27.63 -5.98
CA LEU A 683 -20.15 -28.48 -7.15
C LEU A 683 -18.66 -28.79 -7.31
N CYS A 684 -18.32 -30.06 -7.25
CA CYS A 684 -16.97 -30.52 -7.52
C CYS A 684 -16.89 -31.19 -8.90
N GLN A 685 -15.83 -30.86 -9.63
CA GLN A 685 -15.51 -31.48 -10.90
C GLN A 685 -14.92 -32.89 -10.69
N MET A 686 -14.74 -33.63 -11.77
CA MET A 686 -14.03 -34.89 -11.71
C MET A 686 -12.57 -34.68 -11.28
N PRO A 687 -12.02 -35.50 -10.38
CA PRO A 687 -10.64 -35.38 -9.97
C PRO A 687 -9.67 -35.50 -11.13
N VAL A 688 -8.72 -34.57 -11.22
CA VAL A 688 -7.57 -34.61 -12.13
C VAL A 688 -6.37 -35.29 -11.45
N LYS A 689 -5.43 -35.80 -12.22
CA LYS A 689 -4.22 -36.46 -11.72
C LYS A 689 -3.02 -35.56 -11.95
N GLY A 690 -2.38 -35.13 -10.86
CA GLY A 690 -1.18 -34.31 -10.91
C GLY A 690 -1.43 -32.81 -11.24
N ILE A 691 -0.43 -31.99 -10.96
CA ILE A 691 -0.50 -30.55 -11.11
C ILE A 691 -0.63 -30.10 -12.56
N GLU A 692 -0.05 -30.84 -13.51
CA GLU A 692 -0.10 -30.52 -14.94
C GLU A 692 -1.54 -30.48 -15.47
N ASN A 693 -2.34 -31.46 -15.10
CA ASN A 693 -3.75 -31.52 -15.48
C ASN A 693 -4.59 -30.43 -14.78
N LEU A 694 -4.17 -29.99 -13.58
CA LEU A 694 -4.78 -28.85 -12.92
C LEU A 694 -4.49 -27.55 -13.69
N LEU A 695 -3.23 -27.34 -14.10
CA LEU A 695 -2.84 -26.15 -14.88
C LEU A 695 -3.58 -26.07 -16.22
N GLU A 696 -3.70 -27.21 -16.93
CA GLU A 696 -4.50 -27.27 -18.14
C GLU A 696 -5.98 -26.97 -17.90
N LEU A 697 -6.53 -27.40 -16.77
CA LEU A 697 -7.92 -27.14 -16.41
C LEU A 697 -8.13 -25.64 -16.10
N LEU A 698 -7.23 -25.00 -15.40
CA LEU A 698 -7.29 -23.56 -15.11
C LEU A 698 -7.29 -22.71 -16.40
N GLN A 699 -6.56 -23.16 -17.44
CA GLN A 699 -6.53 -22.50 -18.74
C GLN A 699 -7.77 -22.78 -19.62
N LYS A 700 -8.39 -23.96 -19.47
CA LYS A 700 -9.53 -24.40 -20.31
C LYS A 700 -10.87 -23.86 -19.85
N ASN A 701 -11.06 -23.66 -18.54
CA ASN A 701 -12.35 -23.24 -17.99
C ASN A 701 -12.77 -21.79 -18.32
N ASP A 702 -11.86 -20.99 -18.85
CA ASP A 702 -12.21 -19.65 -19.35
C ASP A 702 -12.80 -19.66 -20.78
N ILE A 703 -12.70 -20.77 -21.53
CA ILE A 703 -13.15 -20.84 -22.92
C ILE A 703 -14.61 -21.33 -23.02
N SER A 704 -15.16 -22.01 -22.00
CA SER A 704 -16.48 -22.63 -22.05
C SER A 704 -17.65 -21.82 -21.48
N SER A 705 -17.44 -20.62 -20.98
CA SER A 705 -18.51 -19.71 -20.51
C SER A 705 -19.02 -18.75 -21.59
N GLY A 706 -18.68 -18.97 -22.83
CA GLY A 706 -19.06 -18.16 -23.99
C GLY A 706 -20.03 -18.85 -24.98
N GLU A 707 -20.80 -19.89 -24.54
CA GLU A 707 -21.95 -20.43 -25.29
C GLU A 707 -23.25 -20.32 -24.47
#